data_abe9474847a79dceb10766654dcc4046
#
_entry.id   abe9474847a79dceb10766654dcc4046
#
_cell.length_a   1.000
_cell.length_b   1.000
_cell.length_c   1.000
_cell.angle_alpha   90.00
_cell.angle_beta   90.00
_cell.angle_gamma   90.00
#
_symmetry.space_group_name_H-M   'P 1'
#
loop_
_entity.id
_entity.type
_entity.pdbx_description
1 polymer ?
#
loop_
_entity_poly.entity_id
_entity_poly.type
_entity_poly.pdbx_seq_one_letter_code
_entity_poly.pdbx_strand_id
1 'polypeptide(L)'
;MRPTPAPVPSSIGIGIIAFLLMGTPVGAVAQETEELPVTLKADSYQFDRQARIITARGHVVLSVRDVTVRADTLVADLQTGLVTAEGSVQLEVAGQSVAAEMLTFNLSTRVGTLFNARTEYHSPLILGSVRLRAEELQGDLARFVTIRKGFTTTCEEPEPVAYATADELQVYPNDKIVGHHVSLWIAGHRLFTVPYFIISLRERRGGNFSPVIGYGDTEGWFVKTSWSYFVNENHYGFVHADWYERLGVGAGIEHLYRSAGGEGSVLVYGLANRQTGGTDLHDFLNHFQRLGDVTLRTFVDYQDLSSSTGSPTTNLFATLDLSTQTQQSSTYLFSTLFESSASPVSTLNSQFAHLQSFGPRLGAEVFLNYDQIGDPTGVDQELLPRITLRYFGDGVAATLVTDTRWDLDGTHSTADDKYILERLPELNVTVSPFRIGETPLYAQAVVGLAQFRETTPGPTGGVLDAGRVDAQVTVSGFTALAGGSVGMRTFARQSWYTTGDARAFYGGRLEYARSIGAGVDAGFGYTTQTTIGVSPFIFDQIAGTLSLVDAQITYHTQDLLLRATGFYDFQSGLFGDVIGQVIYLPRPDLSVGLAGSYNPNVGQLDRVEAALDLQVSKEWRFEYSGAWDSFTQSVITNRLSLTRTFCECLAMSVTYLGARQEIWLEAWLTAVPWGRGKIGLGAQGTLLFEQPWWLLPQR
;
A
#
# COMPACT_ATOMS: atom_id res chain seq x y z
N MET A 1 -19.15 -54.96 21.16
CA MET A 1 -19.15 -53.71 21.91
C MET A 1 -18.02 -52.88 21.38
N ARG A 2 -18.33 -51.92 20.51
CA ARG A 2 -17.37 -50.93 19.96
C ARG A 2 -17.50 -49.68 20.83
N PRO A 3 -16.41 -49.02 21.28
CA PRO A 3 -16.52 -47.73 21.93
C PRO A 3 -16.84 -46.64 20.92
N THR A 4 -17.86 -45.85 21.20
CA THR A 4 -18.20 -44.62 20.49
C THR A 4 -17.13 -43.55 20.74
N PRO A 5 -16.71 -42.78 19.70
CA PRO A 5 -15.82 -41.65 19.93
C PRO A 5 -16.54 -40.53 20.67
N ALA A 6 -15.85 -39.94 21.63
CA ALA A 6 -16.32 -38.79 22.38
C ALA A 6 -16.42 -37.54 21.47
N PRO A 7 -17.38 -36.65 21.67
CA PRO A 7 -17.49 -35.42 20.89
C PRO A 7 -16.37 -34.46 21.26
N VAL A 8 -15.70 -33.95 20.24
CA VAL A 8 -14.78 -32.83 20.31
C VAL A 8 -15.56 -31.59 20.74
N PRO A 9 -15.15 -30.84 21.77
CA PRO A 9 -15.85 -29.63 22.14
C PRO A 9 -15.60 -28.52 21.11
N SER A 10 -16.56 -28.30 20.21
CA SER A 10 -16.68 -27.12 19.41
C SER A 10 -17.28 -25.99 20.25
N SER A 11 -16.44 -25.23 20.91
CA SER A 11 -16.76 -23.87 21.38
C SER A 11 -15.50 -23.22 21.97
N ILE A 12 -14.66 -22.65 21.10
CA ILE A 12 -13.79 -21.56 21.53
C ILE A 12 -14.66 -20.31 21.46
N GLY A 13 -15.29 -19.98 22.59
CA GLY A 13 -15.92 -18.69 22.76
C GLY A 13 -14.84 -17.61 22.68
N ILE A 14 -14.92 -16.77 21.67
CA ILE A 14 -14.14 -15.53 21.60
C ILE A 14 -14.59 -14.65 22.75
N GLY A 15 -13.89 -14.79 23.89
CA GLY A 15 -14.02 -13.86 25.00
C GLY A 15 -13.46 -12.52 24.56
N ILE A 16 -14.35 -11.56 24.30
CA ILE A 16 -14.00 -10.15 24.14
C ILE A 16 -13.37 -9.70 25.47
N ILE A 17 -12.03 -9.65 25.51
CA ILE A 17 -11.31 -9.02 26.62
C ILE A 17 -11.40 -7.51 26.39
N ALA A 18 -12.42 -6.89 26.98
CA ALA A 18 -12.48 -5.45 27.15
C ALA A 18 -11.44 -5.05 28.21
N PHE A 19 -10.25 -4.67 27.78
CA PHE A 19 -9.28 -4.01 28.66
C PHE A 19 -9.69 -2.56 28.86
N LEU A 20 -10.28 -2.27 30.02
CA LEU A 20 -10.42 -0.93 30.58
C LEU A 20 -9.02 -0.43 30.97
N LEU A 21 -8.39 0.39 30.15
CA LEU A 21 -7.22 1.18 30.52
C LEU A 21 -7.68 2.52 31.10
N MET A 22 -7.65 2.62 32.43
CA MET A 22 -7.72 3.89 33.15
C MET A 22 -6.50 4.75 32.81
N GLY A 23 -6.75 5.90 32.17
CA GLY A 23 -5.72 6.90 31.92
C GLY A 23 -5.27 7.57 33.22
N THR A 24 -3.96 7.59 33.46
CA THR A 24 -3.35 8.46 34.45
C THR A 24 -3.26 9.88 33.87
N PRO A 25 -3.54 10.94 34.66
CA PRO A 25 -3.44 12.31 34.18
C PRO A 25 -1.96 12.70 34.00
N VAL A 26 -1.59 13.08 32.79
CA VAL A 26 -0.31 13.73 32.49
C VAL A 26 -0.37 15.14 33.04
N GLY A 27 0.62 15.48 33.89
CA GLY A 27 0.73 16.77 34.52
C GLY A 27 0.86 17.93 33.53
N ALA A 28 0.17 19.02 33.82
CA ALA A 28 0.23 20.28 33.10
C ALA A 28 1.66 20.86 33.17
N VAL A 29 2.30 20.96 32.03
CA VAL A 29 3.52 21.79 31.87
C VAL A 29 3.09 23.24 31.77
N ALA A 30 3.61 24.09 32.62
CA ALA A 30 3.38 25.52 32.59
C ALA A 30 3.91 26.11 31.27
N GLN A 31 3.03 26.71 30.47
CA GLN A 31 3.42 27.47 29.28
C GLN A 31 4.10 28.77 29.69
N GLU A 32 5.36 28.89 29.32
CA GLU A 32 6.01 30.19 29.23
C GLU A 32 5.29 31.07 28.21
N THR A 33 4.91 32.28 28.61
CA THR A 33 4.26 33.25 27.73
C THR A 33 5.34 33.86 26.82
N GLU A 34 5.52 33.25 25.65
CA GLU A 34 6.34 33.83 24.56
C GLU A 34 5.65 35.06 24.01
N GLU A 35 6.31 36.26 24.08
CA GLU A 35 5.84 37.48 23.47
C GLU A 35 5.70 37.28 21.94
N LEU A 36 4.45 37.35 21.44
CA LEU A 36 4.13 37.15 20.02
C LEU A 36 4.53 38.41 19.23
N PRO A 37 5.40 38.35 18.22
CA PRO A 37 5.65 39.48 17.34
C PRO A 37 4.39 39.76 16.52
N VAL A 38 3.70 40.85 16.81
CA VAL A 38 2.51 41.35 16.10
C VAL A 38 2.94 42.53 15.24
N THR A 39 2.68 42.49 13.94
CA THR A 39 2.93 43.58 13.02
C THR A 39 1.61 44.13 12.49
N LEU A 40 1.33 45.44 12.66
CA LEU A 40 0.15 46.12 12.15
C LEU A 40 0.58 47.22 11.17
N LYS A 41 0.07 47.24 9.97
CA LYS A 41 0.20 48.28 8.95
C LYS A 41 -1.17 48.80 8.57
N ALA A 42 -1.33 50.13 8.43
CA ALA A 42 -2.59 50.78 7.98
C ALA A 42 -2.29 52.18 7.48
N ASP A 43 -3.20 52.77 6.75
CA ASP A 43 -3.09 54.17 6.32
C ASP A 43 -3.23 55.13 7.52
N SER A 44 -4.05 54.75 8.50
CA SER A 44 -4.22 55.49 9.77
C SER A 44 -4.54 54.55 10.92
N TYR A 45 -4.05 54.86 12.12
CA TYR A 45 -4.42 54.13 13.33
C TYR A 45 -4.56 55.09 14.53
N GLN A 46 -5.43 54.72 15.45
CA GLN A 46 -5.69 55.41 16.71
C GLN A 46 -5.53 54.40 17.86
N PHE A 47 -4.81 54.78 18.89
CA PHE A 47 -4.63 53.99 20.09
C PHE A 47 -5.27 54.65 21.31
N ASP A 48 -6.31 54.05 21.85
CA ASP A 48 -6.90 54.42 23.13
C ASP A 48 -6.12 53.74 24.26
N ARG A 49 -5.35 54.55 25.01
CA ARG A 49 -4.50 54.06 26.09
C ARG A 49 -5.27 53.56 27.31
N GLN A 50 -6.46 54.13 27.60
CA GLN A 50 -7.30 53.73 28.73
C GLN A 50 -8.00 52.43 28.47
N ALA A 51 -8.61 52.27 27.32
CA ALA A 51 -9.31 51.05 26.88
C ALA A 51 -8.33 49.97 26.34
N ARG A 52 -7.08 50.32 26.03
CA ARG A 52 -6.08 49.47 25.34
C ARG A 52 -6.57 48.95 24.00
N ILE A 53 -7.32 49.78 23.27
CA ILE A 53 -7.92 49.46 21.97
C ILE A 53 -7.12 50.15 20.86
N ILE A 54 -6.74 49.39 19.82
CA ILE A 54 -6.18 49.92 18.57
C ILE A 54 -7.28 49.90 17.52
N THR A 55 -7.54 51.03 16.86
CA THR A 55 -8.38 51.11 15.67
C THR A 55 -7.54 51.50 14.47
N ALA A 56 -7.47 50.64 13.45
CA ALA A 56 -6.74 50.86 12.22
C ALA A 56 -7.72 50.98 11.04
N ARG A 57 -7.40 51.87 10.06
CA ARG A 57 -8.25 52.12 8.89
C ARG A 57 -7.40 52.32 7.64
N GLY A 58 -7.93 51.81 6.50
CA GLY A 58 -7.34 51.87 5.18
C GLY A 58 -6.20 50.88 4.99
N HIS A 59 -6.35 49.94 4.04
CA HIS A 59 -5.36 48.91 3.66
C HIS A 59 -4.70 48.21 4.87
N VAL A 60 -5.54 47.86 5.86
CA VAL A 60 -5.06 47.29 7.11
C VAL A 60 -4.44 45.89 6.86
N VAL A 61 -3.22 45.64 7.36
CA VAL A 61 -2.58 44.35 7.35
C VAL A 61 -2.09 44.07 8.77
N LEU A 62 -2.65 43.02 9.39
CA LEU A 62 -2.20 42.46 10.67
C LEU A 62 -1.54 41.13 10.41
N SER A 63 -0.29 40.98 10.87
CA SER A 63 0.44 39.73 10.77
C SER A 63 0.90 39.25 12.15
N VAL A 64 0.57 37.99 12.48
CA VAL A 64 0.94 37.33 13.74
C VAL A 64 1.36 35.90 13.41
N ARG A 65 2.66 35.61 13.52
CA ARG A 65 3.25 34.31 13.11
C ARG A 65 2.87 33.96 11.66
N ASP A 66 2.08 32.89 11.48
CA ASP A 66 1.61 32.33 10.22
C ASP A 66 0.21 32.84 9.82
N VAL A 67 -0.38 33.75 10.60
CA VAL A 67 -1.68 34.34 10.34
C VAL A 67 -1.52 35.77 9.80
N THR A 68 -2.14 36.07 8.67
CA THR A 68 -2.21 37.41 8.10
C THR A 68 -3.66 37.77 7.83
N VAL A 69 -4.11 38.90 8.37
CA VAL A 69 -5.43 39.48 8.16
C VAL A 69 -5.29 40.78 7.37
N ARG A 70 -6.00 40.89 6.25
CA ARG A 70 -6.16 42.15 5.50
C ARG A 70 -7.62 42.61 5.60
N ALA A 71 -7.85 43.90 5.76
CA ALA A 71 -9.20 44.46 5.88
C ALA A 71 -9.22 45.99 5.59
N ASP A 72 -10.42 46.57 5.42
CA ASP A 72 -10.57 48.00 5.30
C ASP A 72 -10.47 48.68 6.68
N THR A 73 -11.01 48.02 7.72
CA THR A 73 -10.95 48.48 9.11
C THR A 73 -10.62 47.33 10.07
N LEU A 74 -9.87 47.62 11.15
CA LEU A 74 -9.55 46.67 12.17
C LEU A 74 -9.57 47.31 13.55
N VAL A 75 -10.21 46.65 14.50
CA VAL A 75 -10.20 46.99 15.92
C VAL A 75 -9.57 45.85 16.70
N ALA A 76 -8.51 46.13 17.46
CA ALA A 76 -7.85 45.16 18.30
C ALA A 76 -7.89 45.57 19.77
N ASP A 77 -8.49 44.73 20.60
CA ASP A 77 -8.46 44.85 22.06
C ASP A 77 -7.24 44.06 22.60
N LEU A 78 -6.28 44.85 23.11
CA LEU A 78 -5.02 44.27 23.64
C LEU A 78 -5.18 43.63 25.03
N GLN A 79 -6.32 43.82 25.70
CA GLN A 79 -6.57 43.15 26.99
C GLN A 79 -7.10 41.75 26.81
N THR A 80 -8.03 41.58 25.87
CA THR A 80 -8.68 40.29 25.59
C THR A 80 -7.99 39.51 24.46
N GLY A 81 -7.14 40.19 23.70
CA GLY A 81 -6.53 39.63 22.48
C GLY A 81 -7.52 39.50 21.31
N LEU A 82 -8.73 40.07 21.43
CA LEU A 82 -9.76 40.00 20.40
C LEU A 82 -9.50 41.03 19.31
N VAL A 83 -9.51 40.60 18.08
CA VAL A 83 -9.40 41.39 16.86
C VAL A 83 -10.71 41.28 16.08
N THR A 84 -11.28 42.44 15.71
CA THR A 84 -12.43 42.52 14.77
C THR A 84 -11.97 43.24 13.52
N ALA A 85 -12.17 42.65 12.37
CA ALA A 85 -11.85 43.21 11.06
C ALA A 85 -13.08 43.24 10.19
N GLU A 86 -13.30 44.36 9.45
CA GLU A 86 -14.48 44.60 8.61
C GLU A 86 -14.05 45.17 7.26
N GLY A 87 -14.83 44.85 6.23
CA GLY A 87 -14.65 45.30 4.86
C GLY A 87 -13.53 44.56 4.14
N SER A 88 -13.88 43.92 3.04
CA SER A 88 -12.93 43.16 2.16
C SER A 88 -11.92 42.26 2.91
N VAL A 89 -12.41 41.60 3.97
CA VAL A 89 -11.53 40.80 4.86
C VAL A 89 -10.94 39.64 4.09
N GLN A 90 -9.62 39.51 4.19
CA GLN A 90 -8.86 38.32 3.75
C GLN A 90 -8.05 37.79 4.93
N LEU A 91 -8.32 36.55 5.29
CA LEU A 91 -7.53 35.80 6.30
C LEU A 91 -6.67 34.74 5.58
N GLU A 92 -5.36 34.83 5.78
CA GLU A 92 -4.39 33.84 5.33
C GLU A 92 -3.81 33.10 6.55
N VAL A 93 -3.90 31.77 6.56
CA VAL A 93 -3.35 30.93 7.61
C VAL A 93 -2.96 29.55 7.06
N ALA A 94 -1.78 29.08 7.40
CA ALA A 94 -1.26 27.77 6.97
C ALA A 94 -1.37 27.52 5.45
N GLY A 95 -1.19 28.56 4.62
CA GLY A 95 -1.29 28.47 3.16
C GLY A 95 -2.73 28.44 2.61
N GLN A 96 -3.74 28.59 3.46
CA GLN A 96 -5.15 28.72 3.07
C GLN A 96 -5.58 30.19 3.14
N SER A 97 -6.39 30.61 2.16
CA SER A 97 -6.94 31.95 2.11
C SER A 97 -8.48 31.92 2.21
N VAL A 98 -9.04 32.73 3.11
CA VAL A 98 -10.47 32.86 3.30
C VAL A 98 -10.87 34.35 3.15
N ALA A 99 -11.76 34.63 2.22
CA ALA A 99 -12.36 35.93 2.07
C ALA A 99 -13.66 35.98 2.88
N ALA A 100 -13.97 37.14 3.54
CA ALA A 100 -15.16 37.33 4.34
C ALA A 100 -15.59 38.82 4.37
N GLU A 101 -16.78 39.10 4.85
CA GLU A 101 -17.24 40.47 5.11
C GLU A 101 -16.75 40.99 6.46
N MET A 102 -16.73 40.11 7.46
CA MET A 102 -16.27 40.42 8.82
C MET A 102 -15.52 39.23 9.42
N LEU A 103 -14.52 39.54 10.23
CA LEU A 103 -13.76 38.56 11.02
C LEU A 103 -13.70 38.99 12.48
N THR A 104 -13.97 38.06 13.40
CA THR A 104 -13.56 38.18 14.80
C THR A 104 -12.53 37.12 15.06
N PHE A 105 -11.36 37.46 15.62
CA PHE A 105 -10.26 36.54 15.80
C PHE A 105 -9.55 36.79 17.15
N ASN A 106 -9.31 35.73 17.92
CA ASN A 106 -8.58 35.84 19.16
C ASN A 106 -7.11 35.43 18.94
N LEU A 107 -6.18 36.34 19.16
CA LEU A 107 -4.74 36.17 18.94
C LEU A 107 -4.12 35.07 19.80
N SER A 108 -4.65 34.87 21.03
CA SER A 108 -4.10 33.91 21.99
C SER A 108 -4.60 32.49 21.71
N THR A 109 -5.89 32.30 21.44
CA THR A 109 -6.50 31.00 21.21
C THR A 109 -6.43 30.56 19.74
N ARG A 110 -6.18 31.49 18.80
CA ARG A 110 -6.18 31.31 17.35
C ARG A 110 -7.54 30.89 16.78
N VAL A 111 -8.59 31.05 17.56
CA VAL A 111 -9.95 30.76 17.13
C VAL A 111 -10.57 32.06 16.58
N GLY A 112 -11.18 31.94 15.40
CA GLY A 112 -11.87 33.06 14.76
C GLY A 112 -13.25 32.66 14.26
N THR A 113 -14.07 33.69 13.99
CA THR A 113 -15.35 33.55 13.31
C THR A 113 -15.37 34.52 12.13
N LEU A 114 -15.63 34.00 10.94
CA LEU A 114 -15.77 34.74 9.71
C LEU A 114 -17.24 34.72 9.28
N PHE A 115 -17.77 35.84 8.87
CA PHE A 115 -19.14 35.98 8.39
C PHE A 115 -19.18 36.21 6.88
N ASN A 116 -20.11 35.54 6.20
CA ASN A 116 -20.22 35.49 4.73
C ASN A 116 -18.92 35.06 4.08
N ALA A 117 -18.34 33.97 4.63
CA ALA A 117 -17.03 33.48 4.26
C ALA A 117 -17.06 32.74 2.91
N ARG A 118 -15.98 32.92 2.15
CA ARG A 118 -15.72 32.18 0.91
C ARG A 118 -14.26 31.72 0.92
N THR A 119 -14.04 30.44 0.67
CA THR A 119 -12.69 29.87 0.59
C THR A 119 -12.62 28.81 -0.47
N GLU A 120 -11.42 28.61 -0.94
CA GLU A 120 -11.04 27.53 -1.83
C GLU A 120 -10.00 26.67 -1.09
N TYR A 121 -10.42 25.46 -0.71
CA TYR A 121 -9.60 24.54 0.07
C TYR A 121 -8.79 23.66 -0.86
N HIS A 122 -7.47 23.64 -0.66
CA HIS A 122 -6.53 22.78 -1.34
C HIS A 122 -5.91 21.79 -0.35
N SER A 123 -5.78 20.53 -0.75
CA SER A 123 -5.13 19.48 0.02
C SER A 123 -4.36 18.56 -0.92
N PRO A 124 -3.20 18.04 -0.52
CA PRO A 124 -2.48 17.03 -1.32
C PRO A 124 -3.30 15.74 -1.53
N LEU A 125 -4.37 15.56 -0.73
CA LEU A 125 -5.29 14.44 -0.84
C LEU A 125 -6.46 14.71 -1.80
N ILE A 126 -6.53 15.89 -2.45
CA ILE A 126 -7.63 16.30 -3.34
C ILE A 126 -7.03 16.77 -4.66
N LEU A 127 -7.55 16.25 -5.78
CA LEU A 127 -7.19 16.76 -7.10
C LEU A 127 -8.02 18.02 -7.41
N GLY A 128 -7.34 19.17 -7.53
CA GLY A 128 -8.01 20.46 -7.71
C GLY A 128 -8.35 21.13 -6.37
N SER A 129 -9.50 21.79 -6.32
CA SER A 129 -9.94 22.55 -5.15
C SER A 129 -11.38 22.22 -4.73
N VAL A 130 -11.67 22.45 -3.46
CA VAL A 130 -13.04 22.43 -2.92
C VAL A 130 -13.45 23.85 -2.58
N ARG A 131 -14.43 24.40 -3.28
CA ARG A 131 -15.00 25.71 -3.00
C ARG A 131 -16.03 25.61 -1.90
N LEU A 132 -15.87 26.45 -0.90
CA LEU A 132 -16.75 26.54 0.26
C LEU A 132 -17.30 27.96 0.36
N ARG A 133 -18.61 28.06 0.64
CA ARG A 133 -19.30 29.32 1.05
C ARG A 133 -20.04 29.04 2.34
N ALA A 134 -20.06 29.99 3.24
CA ALA A 134 -20.69 29.86 4.55
C ALA A 134 -21.28 31.16 5.01
N GLU A 135 -22.44 31.13 5.67
CA GLU A 135 -22.90 32.28 6.44
C GLU A 135 -21.95 32.57 7.60
N GLU A 136 -21.50 31.50 8.27
CA GLU A 136 -20.58 31.60 9.39
C GLU A 136 -19.52 30.44 9.29
N LEU A 137 -18.25 30.80 9.45
CA LEU A 137 -17.14 29.86 9.53
C LEU A 137 -16.40 30.13 10.83
N GLN A 138 -16.35 29.16 11.72
CA GLN A 138 -15.77 29.29 13.06
C GLN A 138 -14.71 28.18 13.31
N GLY A 139 -13.60 28.53 13.94
CA GLY A 139 -12.61 27.58 14.40
C GLY A 139 -11.16 28.00 14.17
N ASP A 140 -10.25 27.04 14.32
CA ASP A 140 -8.84 27.15 13.95
C ASP A 140 -8.64 26.44 12.60
N LEU A 141 -8.41 27.19 11.52
CA LEU A 141 -8.29 26.67 10.16
C LEU A 141 -7.23 25.57 9.98
N ALA A 142 -6.27 25.49 10.88
CA ALA A 142 -5.22 24.47 10.84
C ALA A 142 -5.65 23.14 11.50
N ARG A 143 -6.65 23.18 12.38
CA ARG A 143 -7.04 22.02 13.21
C ARG A 143 -8.48 21.56 13.01
N PHE A 144 -9.41 22.51 13.03
CA PHE A 144 -10.83 22.20 13.01
C PHE A 144 -11.64 23.43 12.64
N VAL A 145 -12.58 23.29 11.73
CA VAL A 145 -13.45 24.37 11.26
C VAL A 145 -14.90 23.90 11.22
N THR A 146 -15.80 24.65 11.82
CA THR A 146 -17.24 24.51 11.70
C THR A 146 -17.77 25.55 10.72
N ILE A 147 -18.55 25.12 9.76
CA ILE A 147 -19.17 25.93 8.71
C ILE A 147 -20.67 25.81 8.87
N ARG A 148 -21.36 26.91 9.13
CA ARG A 148 -22.81 26.92 9.22
C ARG A 148 -23.43 27.42 7.92
N LYS A 149 -24.55 26.79 7.52
CA LYS A 149 -25.23 26.99 6.24
C LYS A 149 -24.21 26.96 5.09
N GLY A 150 -23.49 25.84 5.06
CA GLY A 150 -22.43 25.63 4.12
C GLY A 150 -22.95 25.25 2.74
N PHE A 151 -22.29 25.78 1.73
CA PHE A 151 -22.36 25.34 0.35
C PHE A 151 -20.98 24.86 -0.08
N THR A 152 -20.89 23.68 -0.68
CA THR A 152 -19.62 23.13 -1.14
C THR A 152 -19.74 22.52 -2.52
N THR A 153 -18.72 22.75 -3.34
CA THR A 153 -18.60 22.15 -4.68
C THR A 153 -17.14 21.99 -5.05
N THR A 154 -16.88 20.99 -5.87
CA THR A 154 -15.59 20.78 -6.53
C THR A 154 -15.59 21.30 -7.97
N CYS A 155 -16.71 21.84 -8.44
CA CYS A 155 -16.84 22.44 -9.76
C CYS A 155 -16.18 23.82 -9.80
N GLU A 156 -15.40 24.12 -10.83
CA GLU A 156 -14.73 25.41 -11.02
C GLU A 156 -15.65 26.47 -11.66
N GLU A 157 -16.77 26.06 -12.23
CA GLU A 157 -17.73 26.94 -12.88
C GLU A 157 -18.47 27.84 -11.88
N PRO A 158 -18.87 29.08 -12.27
CA PRO A 158 -19.61 29.98 -11.41
C PRO A 158 -20.96 29.41 -10.95
N GLU A 159 -21.65 28.68 -11.83
CA GLU A 159 -22.88 27.93 -11.54
C GLU A 159 -22.55 26.43 -11.58
N PRO A 160 -22.21 25.83 -10.45
CA PRO A 160 -21.80 24.42 -10.42
C PRO A 160 -22.98 23.51 -10.71
N VAL A 161 -22.76 22.53 -11.60
CA VAL A 161 -23.77 21.50 -11.91
C VAL A 161 -23.96 20.54 -10.74
N ALA A 162 -22.92 20.27 -9.97
CA ALA A 162 -22.97 19.40 -8.78
C ALA A 162 -22.50 20.19 -7.56
N TYR A 163 -23.33 20.22 -6.53
CA TYR A 163 -22.97 20.86 -5.26
C TYR A 163 -23.73 20.24 -4.09
N ALA A 164 -23.19 20.42 -2.91
CA ALA A 164 -23.87 20.05 -1.68
C ALA A 164 -24.14 21.27 -0.82
N THR A 165 -25.28 21.25 -0.14
CA THR A 165 -25.61 22.21 0.91
C THR A 165 -25.77 21.49 2.22
N ALA A 166 -25.36 22.10 3.33
CA ALA A 166 -25.48 21.55 4.67
C ALA A 166 -25.87 22.59 5.69
N ASP A 167 -26.62 22.19 6.71
CA ASP A 167 -26.89 23.08 7.83
C ASP A 167 -25.60 23.36 8.61
N GLU A 168 -24.74 22.31 8.76
CA GLU A 168 -23.42 22.44 9.36
C GLU A 168 -22.44 21.48 8.66
N LEU A 169 -21.22 21.98 8.41
CA LEU A 169 -20.09 21.17 7.97
C LEU A 169 -18.97 21.30 9.00
N GLN A 170 -18.43 20.19 9.43
CA GLN A 170 -17.26 20.10 10.30
C GLN A 170 -16.08 19.58 9.48
N VAL A 171 -15.06 20.40 9.28
CA VAL A 171 -13.89 20.07 8.50
C VAL A 171 -12.74 19.72 9.45
N TYR A 172 -12.25 18.48 9.36
CA TYR A 172 -11.05 18.00 10.02
C TYR A 172 -9.95 17.86 8.95
N PRO A 173 -9.01 18.82 8.85
CA PRO A 173 -8.03 18.85 7.79
C PRO A 173 -7.24 17.55 7.70
N ASN A 174 -7.07 17.02 6.46
CA ASN A 174 -6.39 15.78 6.16
C ASN A 174 -6.98 14.50 6.81
N ASP A 175 -8.20 14.58 7.34
CA ASP A 175 -8.88 13.43 7.94
C ASP A 175 -10.26 13.18 7.33
N LYS A 176 -11.22 14.09 7.55
CA LYS A 176 -12.60 13.94 7.09
C LYS A 176 -13.36 15.26 7.04
N ILE A 177 -14.47 15.25 6.32
CA ILE A 177 -15.50 16.27 6.37
C ILE A 177 -16.80 15.61 6.83
N VAL A 178 -17.43 16.13 7.87
CA VAL A 178 -18.72 15.68 8.41
C VAL A 178 -19.75 16.72 8.13
N GLY A 179 -20.79 16.38 7.37
CA GLY A 179 -21.92 17.24 7.09
C GLY A 179 -23.18 16.80 7.83
N HIS A 180 -23.91 17.76 8.39
CA HIS A 180 -25.21 17.57 9.02
C HIS A 180 -26.32 18.11 8.10
N HIS A 181 -27.39 17.34 7.91
CA HIS A 181 -28.51 17.62 7.00
C HIS A 181 -28.03 18.02 5.60
N VAL A 182 -27.20 17.13 5.03
CA VAL A 182 -26.59 17.38 3.71
C VAL A 182 -27.58 17.09 2.61
N SER A 183 -27.79 18.07 1.74
CA SER A 183 -28.57 17.92 0.50
C SER A 183 -27.63 17.92 -0.70
N LEU A 184 -27.72 16.91 -1.56
CA LEU A 184 -27.02 16.86 -2.84
C LEU A 184 -27.90 17.41 -3.95
N TRP A 185 -27.30 18.29 -4.75
CA TRP A 185 -27.94 18.97 -5.89
C TRP A 185 -27.18 18.66 -7.17
N ILE A 186 -27.92 18.33 -8.23
CA ILE A 186 -27.39 18.16 -9.59
C ILE A 186 -28.29 18.93 -10.55
N ALA A 187 -27.67 19.74 -11.41
CA ALA A 187 -28.35 20.62 -12.37
C ALA A 187 -29.52 21.46 -11.73
N GLY A 188 -29.32 21.96 -10.52
CA GLY A 188 -30.31 22.74 -9.80
C GLY A 188 -31.44 21.94 -9.14
N HIS A 189 -31.46 20.59 -9.31
CA HIS A 189 -32.45 19.72 -8.68
C HIS A 189 -31.90 19.05 -7.45
N ARG A 190 -32.61 19.10 -6.33
CA ARG A 190 -32.25 18.38 -5.11
C ARG A 190 -32.55 16.88 -5.30
N LEU A 191 -31.51 16.05 -5.28
CA LEU A 191 -31.65 14.60 -5.43
C LEU A 191 -32.13 13.95 -4.13
N PHE A 192 -31.44 14.23 -3.01
CA PHE A 192 -31.76 13.69 -1.69
C PHE A 192 -31.19 14.56 -0.59
N THR A 193 -31.65 14.32 0.63
CA THR A 193 -31.09 14.87 1.87
C THR A 193 -30.82 13.74 2.84
N VAL A 194 -29.62 13.75 3.46
CA VAL A 194 -29.22 12.78 4.48
C VAL A 194 -28.92 13.51 5.79
N PRO A 195 -29.23 12.88 6.96
CA PRO A 195 -28.93 13.48 8.25
C PRO A 195 -27.45 13.73 8.46
N TYR A 196 -26.62 12.76 8.05
CA TYR A 196 -25.16 12.83 8.08
C TYR A 196 -24.58 12.38 6.74
N PHE A 197 -23.52 13.07 6.33
CA PHE A 197 -22.72 12.68 5.19
C PHE A 197 -21.24 12.88 5.52
N ILE A 198 -20.47 11.79 5.49
CA ILE A 198 -19.05 11.82 5.84
C ILE A 198 -18.22 11.53 4.59
N ILE A 199 -17.30 12.45 4.27
CA ILE A 199 -16.27 12.27 3.26
C ILE A 199 -14.97 12.00 4.01
N SER A 200 -14.42 10.79 3.90
CA SER A 200 -13.06 10.51 4.36
C SER A 200 -12.07 11.14 3.38
N LEU A 201 -11.14 11.93 3.87
CA LEU A 201 -9.99 12.43 3.11
C LEU A 201 -8.81 11.45 3.12
N ARG A 202 -8.95 10.31 3.81
CA ARG A 202 -8.03 9.20 3.84
C ARG A 202 -8.53 8.08 2.93
N GLU A 203 -7.60 7.26 2.47
CA GLU A 203 -7.94 6.09 1.67
C GLU A 203 -8.82 5.10 2.46
N ARG A 204 -9.92 4.65 1.84
CA ARG A 204 -10.88 3.67 2.38
C ARG A 204 -11.10 2.55 1.38
N ARG A 205 -11.32 1.32 1.86
CA ARG A 205 -11.70 0.18 1.01
C ARG A 205 -13.06 0.34 0.34
N GLY A 206 -14.04 0.96 1.03
CA GLY A 206 -15.42 1.12 0.56
C GLY A 206 -15.69 2.34 -0.30
N GLY A 207 -14.72 3.25 -0.50
CA GLY A 207 -14.94 4.54 -1.15
C GLY A 207 -15.91 5.46 -0.38
N ASN A 208 -16.12 6.67 -0.89
CA ASN A 208 -17.00 7.67 -0.28
C ASN A 208 -18.33 7.86 -1.00
N PHE A 209 -18.55 7.15 -2.10
CA PHE A 209 -19.73 7.32 -2.94
C PHE A 209 -20.67 6.11 -2.88
N SER A 210 -21.95 6.39 -2.73
CA SER A 210 -23.06 5.43 -2.71
C SER A 210 -24.28 6.10 -3.35
N PRO A 211 -25.14 5.39 -4.11
CA PRO A 211 -25.15 3.92 -4.34
C PRO A 211 -24.22 3.46 -5.48
N VAL A 212 -23.84 2.20 -5.44
CA VAL A 212 -23.20 1.48 -6.57
C VAL A 212 -24.20 0.53 -7.19
N ILE A 213 -24.42 0.66 -8.49
CA ILE A 213 -25.36 -0.17 -9.23
C ILE A 213 -24.58 -0.95 -10.30
N GLY A 214 -24.87 -2.24 -10.43
CA GLY A 214 -24.18 -3.08 -11.39
C GLY A 214 -24.91 -4.40 -11.67
N TYR A 215 -24.27 -5.21 -12.53
CA TYR A 215 -24.70 -6.55 -12.86
C TYR A 215 -23.50 -7.48 -12.86
N GLY A 216 -23.65 -8.66 -12.27
CA GLY A 216 -22.67 -9.74 -12.30
C GLY A 216 -23.35 -11.09 -12.48
N ASP A 217 -22.63 -12.05 -13.05
CA ASP A 217 -23.19 -13.40 -13.27
C ASP A 217 -23.57 -14.10 -11.98
N THR A 218 -22.83 -13.88 -10.93
CA THR A 218 -23.10 -14.47 -9.60
C THR A 218 -24.19 -13.71 -8.87
N GLU A 219 -24.13 -12.37 -8.86
CA GLU A 219 -25.03 -11.50 -8.10
C GLU A 219 -26.36 -11.20 -8.82
N GLY A 220 -26.40 -11.28 -10.16
CA GLY A 220 -27.44 -10.67 -10.98
C GLY A 220 -27.32 -9.14 -10.94
N TRP A 221 -28.40 -8.41 -11.11
CA TRP A 221 -28.44 -6.99 -10.82
C TRP A 221 -28.22 -6.74 -9.33
N PHE A 222 -27.48 -5.70 -9.00
CA PHE A 222 -27.24 -5.32 -7.60
C PHE A 222 -27.29 -3.82 -7.40
N VAL A 223 -27.68 -3.44 -6.18
CA VAL A 223 -27.59 -2.08 -5.64
C VAL A 223 -26.92 -2.17 -4.27
N LYS A 224 -25.75 -1.56 -4.13
CA LYS A 224 -25.01 -1.49 -2.86
C LYS A 224 -25.10 -0.08 -2.31
N THR A 225 -25.50 0.06 -1.06
CA THR A 225 -25.66 1.36 -0.42
C THR A 225 -24.88 1.46 0.87
N SER A 226 -24.39 2.67 1.16
CA SER A 226 -23.63 2.98 2.36
C SER A 226 -24.10 4.32 2.93
N TRP A 227 -24.57 4.32 4.17
CA TRP A 227 -25.13 5.47 4.87
C TRP A 227 -24.27 5.84 6.04
N SER A 228 -23.74 7.07 6.05
CA SER A 228 -22.87 7.54 7.13
C SER A 228 -23.65 7.76 8.43
N TYR A 229 -23.02 7.42 9.56
CA TYR A 229 -23.45 7.88 10.89
C TYR A 229 -22.29 8.51 11.64
N PHE A 230 -22.61 9.46 12.51
CA PHE A 230 -21.62 10.22 13.28
C PHE A 230 -21.99 10.20 14.75
N VAL A 231 -21.08 9.77 15.61
CA VAL A 231 -21.23 9.79 17.07
C VAL A 231 -20.48 10.99 17.64
N ASN A 232 -19.20 11.11 17.30
CA ASN A 232 -18.33 12.25 17.64
C ASN A 232 -17.11 12.25 16.73
N GLU A 233 -16.19 13.19 16.93
CA GLU A 233 -14.97 13.32 16.12
C GLU A 233 -14.09 12.06 16.05
N ASN A 234 -14.15 11.24 17.09
CA ASN A 234 -13.35 10.02 17.22
C ASN A 234 -14.11 8.74 16.84
N HIS A 235 -15.43 8.81 16.71
CA HIS A 235 -16.30 7.65 16.45
C HIS A 235 -17.32 7.98 15.38
N TYR A 236 -17.25 7.32 14.25
CA TYR A 236 -18.17 7.44 13.14
C TYR A 236 -18.19 6.14 12.33
N GLY A 237 -19.09 6.03 11.37
CA GLY A 237 -19.10 4.84 10.54
C GLY A 237 -20.17 4.87 9.45
N PHE A 238 -20.46 3.67 8.93
CA PHE A 238 -21.33 3.46 7.79
C PHE A 238 -22.20 2.24 8.03
N VAL A 239 -23.46 2.38 7.73
CA VAL A 239 -24.43 1.28 7.65
C VAL A 239 -24.56 0.90 6.19
N HIS A 240 -24.32 -0.37 5.89
CA HIS A 240 -24.45 -0.95 4.56
C HIS A 240 -25.81 -1.64 4.43
N ALA A 241 -26.47 -1.43 3.30
CA ALA A 241 -27.69 -2.15 2.95
C ALA A 241 -27.66 -2.42 1.45
N ASP A 242 -27.52 -3.69 1.09
CA ASP A 242 -27.26 -4.13 -0.26
C ASP A 242 -28.35 -5.05 -0.73
N TRP A 243 -28.68 -4.94 -2.00
CA TRP A 243 -29.63 -5.82 -2.66
C TRP A 243 -28.96 -6.48 -3.87
N TYR A 244 -29.14 -7.78 -3.97
CA TYR A 244 -28.68 -8.61 -5.08
C TYR A 244 -29.84 -9.42 -5.61
N GLU A 245 -30.04 -9.38 -6.93
CA GLU A 245 -31.12 -10.12 -7.58
C GLU A 245 -31.05 -11.62 -7.31
N ARG A 246 -29.86 -12.21 -7.43
CA ARG A 246 -29.64 -13.66 -7.28
C ARG A 246 -29.26 -14.08 -5.88
N LEU A 247 -28.40 -13.29 -5.20
CA LEU A 247 -27.88 -13.65 -3.88
C LEU A 247 -28.82 -13.28 -2.73
N GLY A 248 -29.59 -12.17 -2.85
CA GLY A 248 -30.51 -11.76 -1.80
C GLY A 248 -30.19 -10.39 -1.21
N VAL A 249 -30.27 -10.25 0.11
CA VAL A 249 -30.11 -8.97 0.80
C VAL A 249 -28.98 -9.05 1.79
N GLY A 250 -28.07 -8.08 1.73
CA GLY A 250 -26.96 -7.90 2.66
C GLY A 250 -27.15 -6.67 3.54
N ALA A 251 -26.69 -6.76 4.77
CA ALA A 251 -26.63 -5.62 5.68
C ALA A 251 -25.38 -5.69 6.57
N GLY A 252 -24.84 -4.52 6.93
CA GLY A 252 -23.67 -4.48 7.76
C GLY A 252 -23.44 -3.12 8.38
N ILE A 253 -22.47 -3.07 9.30
CA ILE A 253 -22.01 -1.85 9.94
C ILE A 253 -20.49 -1.80 9.93
N GLU A 254 -19.95 -0.71 9.44
CA GLU A 254 -18.54 -0.38 9.52
C GLU A 254 -18.36 0.75 10.54
N HIS A 255 -17.57 0.53 11.57
CA HIS A 255 -17.28 1.51 12.61
C HIS A 255 -15.81 1.87 12.60
N LEU A 256 -15.52 3.18 12.48
CA LEU A 256 -14.18 3.72 12.56
C LEU A 256 -14.03 4.44 13.90
N TYR A 257 -12.90 4.20 14.54
CA TYR A 257 -12.61 4.82 15.84
C TYR A 257 -11.18 5.35 15.91
N ARG A 258 -10.99 6.34 16.77
CA ARG A 258 -9.69 6.88 17.15
C ARG A 258 -9.63 7.05 18.66
N SER A 259 -8.49 6.73 19.24
CA SER A 259 -8.16 6.94 20.66
C SER A 259 -6.81 7.64 20.79
N ALA A 260 -6.41 7.95 22.01
CA ALA A 260 -5.07 8.49 22.27
C ALA A 260 -3.99 7.48 21.83
N GLY A 261 -3.30 7.77 20.73
CA GLY A 261 -2.23 6.93 20.16
C GLY A 261 -2.69 5.74 19.33
N GLY A 262 -3.99 5.57 19.07
CA GLY A 262 -4.49 4.46 18.27
C GLY A 262 -5.70 4.80 17.41
N GLU A 263 -5.89 4.02 16.34
CA GLU A 263 -7.05 4.13 15.44
C GLU A 263 -7.38 2.76 14.85
N GLY A 264 -8.60 2.59 14.38
CA GLY A 264 -9.00 1.35 13.76
C GLY A 264 -10.37 1.39 13.11
N SER A 265 -10.72 0.27 12.49
CA SER A 265 -12.03 0.04 11.90
C SER A 265 -12.49 -1.39 12.13
N VAL A 266 -13.78 -1.56 12.32
CA VAL A 266 -14.46 -2.85 12.44
C VAL A 266 -15.60 -2.86 11.45
N LEU A 267 -15.71 -3.93 10.67
CA LEU A 267 -16.86 -4.22 9.80
C LEU A 267 -17.50 -5.53 10.28
N VAL A 268 -18.81 -5.52 10.39
CA VAL A 268 -19.63 -6.73 10.54
C VAL A 268 -20.67 -6.68 9.43
N TYR A 269 -20.68 -7.70 8.57
CA TYR A 269 -21.58 -7.74 7.42
C TYR A 269 -22.18 -9.13 7.23
N GLY A 270 -23.48 -9.20 7.02
CA GLY A 270 -24.21 -10.43 6.76
C GLY A 270 -25.02 -10.34 5.48
N LEU A 271 -25.01 -11.40 4.68
CA LEU A 271 -25.80 -11.58 3.46
C LEU A 271 -26.75 -12.78 3.63
N ALA A 272 -28.05 -12.52 3.63
CA ALA A 272 -29.05 -13.58 3.56
C ALA A 272 -29.04 -14.16 2.14
N ASN A 273 -28.30 -15.26 1.95
CA ASN A 273 -28.01 -15.82 0.65
C ASN A 273 -29.17 -16.73 0.17
N ARG A 274 -29.87 -16.29 -0.89
CA ARG A 274 -31.01 -17.03 -1.47
C ARG A 274 -30.60 -18.31 -2.17
N GLN A 275 -29.39 -18.38 -2.71
CA GLN A 275 -28.93 -19.57 -3.46
C GLN A 275 -28.60 -20.71 -2.53
N THR A 276 -28.07 -20.42 -1.35
CA THR A 276 -27.69 -21.40 -0.35
C THR A 276 -28.79 -21.62 0.70
N GLY A 277 -29.69 -20.64 0.90
CA GLY A 277 -30.68 -20.61 1.97
C GLY A 277 -30.10 -20.28 3.35
N GLY A 278 -28.81 -19.95 3.42
CA GLY A 278 -28.10 -19.59 4.64
C GLY A 278 -27.76 -18.09 4.73
N THR A 279 -26.91 -17.78 5.71
CA THR A 279 -26.35 -16.42 5.86
C THR A 279 -24.85 -16.50 5.66
N ASP A 280 -24.31 -15.67 4.76
CA ASP A 280 -22.88 -15.46 4.62
C ASP A 280 -22.48 -14.31 5.54
N LEU A 281 -21.40 -14.48 6.31
CA LEU A 281 -20.85 -13.47 7.20
C LEU A 281 -19.48 -13.03 6.70
N HIS A 282 -19.19 -11.73 6.85
CA HIS A 282 -17.87 -11.18 6.61
C HIS A 282 -17.56 -10.14 7.68
N ASP A 283 -16.64 -10.47 8.55
CA ASP A 283 -16.21 -9.65 9.67
C ASP A 283 -14.76 -9.23 9.46
N PHE A 284 -14.48 -7.98 9.73
CA PHE A 284 -13.18 -7.39 9.49
C PHE A 284 -12.77 -6.49 10.64
N LEU A 285 -11.52 -6.59 11.10
CA LEU A 285 -10.90 -5.71 12.08
C LEU A 285 -9.55 -5.22 11.55
N ASN A 286 -9.34 -3.92 11.58
CA ASN A 286 -8.02 -3.31 11.41
C ASN A 286 -7.76 -2.38 12.58
N HIS A 287 -6.68 -2.60 13.31
CA HIS A 287 -6.34 -1.79 14.48
C HIS A 287 -4.87 -1.43 14.48
N PHE A 288 -4.60 -0.16 14.74
CA PHE A 288 -3.28 0.40 14.98
C PHE A 288 -3.25 1.07 16.34
N GLN A 289 -2.21 0.78 17.13
CA GLN A 289 -2.00 1.40 18.45
C GLN A 289 -0.53 1.70 18.66
N ARG A 290 -0.24 2.90 19.15
CA ARG A 290 1.10 3.28 19.62
C ARG A 290 1.08 3.36 21.15
N LEU A 291 1.92 2.55 21.78
CA LEU A 291 2.07 2.43 23.26
C LEU A 291 3.49 2.84 23.63
N GLY A 292 3.73 4.15 23.79
CA GLY A 292 5.09 4.70 23.93
C GLY A 292 5.93 4.43 22.69
N ASP A 293 7.01 3.67 22.83
CA ASP A 293 7.88 3.28 21.71
C ASP A 293 7.43 2.01 20.99
N VAL A 294 6.40 1.35 21.49
CA VAL A 294 5.84 0.12 20.87
C VAL A 294 4.72 0.48 19.92
N THR A 295 4.77 -0.05 18.72
CA THR A 295 3.71 0.00 17.72
C THR A 295 3.06 -1.37 17.61
N LEU A 296 1.73 -1.40 17.72
CA LEU A 296 0.88 -2.56 17.50
C LEU A 296 0.04 -2.34 16.25
N ARG A 297 0.02 -3.33 15.35
CA ARG A 297 -0.94 -3.44 14.25
C ARG A 297 -1.58 -4.81 14.29
N THR A 298 -2.89 -4.84 14.13
CA THR A 298 -3.67 -6.08 14.09
C THR A 298 -4.66 -6.00 12.94
N PHE A 299 -4.74 -7.07 12.20
CA PHE A 299 -5.70 -7.26 11.13
C PHE A 299 -6.38 -8.62 11.31
N VAL A 300 -7.70 -8.66 11.16
CA VAL A 300 -8.49 -9.88 11.18
C VAL A 300 -9.51 -9.82 10.04
N ASP A 301 -9.61 -10.86 9.26
CA ASP A 301 -10.61 -11.08 8.22
C ASP A 301 -11.23 -12.45 8.46
N TYR A 302 -12.51 -12.48 8.81
CA TYR A 302 -13.29 -13.68 9.04
C TYR A 302 -14.43 -13.77 8.05
N GLN A 303 -14.58 -14.91 7.43
CA GLN A 303 -15.64 -15.20 6.47
C GLN A 303 -16.30 -16.53 6.86
N ASP A 304 -17.62 -16.54 6.88
CA ASP A 304 -18.43 -17.75 7.01
C ASP A 304 -19.42 -17.78 5.83
N LEU A 305 -19.17 -18.69 4.90
CA LEU A 305 -19.92 -18.78 3.63
C LEU A 305 -20.87 -19.97 3.71
N SER A 306 -22.16 -19.70 3.61
CA SER A 306 -23.19 -20.72 3.61
C SER A 306 -23.11 -21.61 2.35
N SER A 307 -23.47 -22.87 2.48
CA SER A 307 -23.48 -23.86 1.39
C SER A 307 -24.86 -24.45 1.18
N SER A 308 -25.27 -24.62 -0.07
CA SER A 308 -26.53 -25.29 -0.42
C SER A 308 -26.49 -26.82 -0.33
N THR A 309 -25.29 -27.40 -0.33
CA THR A 309 -25.08 -28.86 -0.47
C THR A 309 -24.23 -29.49 0.61
N GLY A 310 -23.64 -28.69 1.51
CA GLY A 310 -22.67 -29.16 2.50
C GLY A 310 -22.60 -28.32 3.76
N SER A 311 -21.53 -28.49 4.51
CA SER A 311 -21.22 -27.64 5.66
C SER A 311 -20.79 -26.25 5.17
N PRO A 312 -21.07 -25.18 5.93
CA PRO A 312 -20.56 -23.84 5.64
C PRO A 312 -19.03 -23.85 5.57
N THR A 313 -18.49 -22.95 4.76
CA THR A 313 -17.05 -22.75 4.65
C THR A 313 -16.64 -21.56 5.49
N THR A 314 -15.85 -21.79 6.50
CA THR A 314 -15.26 -20.73 7.33
C THR A 314 -13.82 -20.48 6.93
N ASN A 315 -13.44 -19.22 6.84
CA ASN A 315 -12.06 -18.78 6.61
C ASN A 315 -11.72 -17.72 7.66
N LEU A 316 -10.59 -17.87 8.31
CA LEU A 316 -10.03 -16.88 9.23
C LEU A 316 -8.60 -16.54 8.78
N PHE A 317 -8.35 -15.25 8.55
CA PHE A 317 -7.02 -14.74 8.38
C PHE A 317 -6.75 -13.65 9.41
N ALA A 318 -5.69 -13.77 10.18
CA ALA A 318 -5.31 -12.78 11.17
C ALA A 318 -3.82 -12.47 11.12
N THR A 319 -3.47 -11.21 11.35
CA THR A 319 -2.07 -10.79 11.52
C THR A 319 -1.90 -9.95 12.78
N LEU A 320 -0.77 -10.11 13.42
CA LEU A 320 -0.30 -9.31 14.54
C LEU A 320 1.11 -8.82 14.22
N ASP A 321 1.33 -7.51 14.28
CA ASP A 321 2.64 -6.87 14.14
C ASP A 321 2.88 -6.02 15.40
N LEU A 322 3.92 -6.37 16.15
CA LEU A 322 4.43 -5.62 17.28
C LEU A 322 5.84 -5.19 16.96
N SER A 323 6.11 -3.89 16.99
CA SER A 323 7.44 -3.38 16.71
C SER A 323 7.84 -2.26 17.66
N THR A 324 9.14 -2.20 17.98
CA THR A 324 9.76 -1.08 18.71
C THR A 324 11.11 -0.79 18.09
N GLN A 325 11.47 0.48 18.09
CA GLN A 325 12.74 0.93 17.53
C GLN A 325 13.36 2.02 18.42
N THR A 326 14.64 1.82 18.75
CA THR A 326 15.49 2.79 19.41
C THR A 326 16.66 3.18 18.49
N GLN A 327 17.57 4.04 18.94
CA GLN A 327 18.78 4.34 18.17
C GLN A 327 19.73 3.16 18.02
N GLN A 328 19.70 2.20 18.94
CA GLN A 328 20.64 1.08 19.00
C GLN A 328 20.01 -0.28 18.83
N SER A 329 18.69 -0.37 18.90
CA SER A 329 17.99 -1.64 18.77
C SER A 329 16.68 -1.52 18.03
N SER A 330 16.28 -2.60 17.34
CA SER A 330 14.93 -2.77 16.86
C SER A 330 14.45 -4.19 17.20
N THR A 331 13.19 -4.26 17.60
CA THR A 331 12.54 -5.55 17.90
C THR A 331 11.21 -5.60 17.16
N TYR A 332 10.90 -6.70 16.54
CA TYR A 332 9.58 -6.94 15.98
C TYR A 332 9.12 -8.38 16.28
N LEU A 333 7.81 -8.51 16.42
CA LEU A 333 7.08 -9.78 16.41
C LEU A 333 6.00 -9.66 15.34
N PHE A 334 6.03 -10.53 14.35
CA PHE A 334 5.02 -10.63 13.33
C PHE A 334 4.41 -12.03 13.34
N SER A 335 3.09 -12.13 13.41
CA SER A 335 2.39 -13.41 13.41
C SER A 335 1.26 -13.39 12.38
N THR A 336 1.09 -14.49 11.68
CA THR A 336 -0.02 -14.73 10.75
C THR A 336 -0.72 -16.03 11.14
N LEU A 337 -2.03 -15.98 11.23
CA LEU A 337 -2.90 -17.13 11.41
C LEU A 337 -3.81 -17.27 10.18
N PHE A 338 -3.88 -18.47 9.64
CA PHE A 338 -4.84 -18.83 8.61
C PHE A 338 -5.53 -20.14 8.99
N GLU A 339 -6.85 -20.15 8.92
CA GLU A 339 -7.68 -21.33 9.12
C GLU A 339 -8.74 -21.38 8.03
N SER A 340 -8.99 -22.57 7.47
CA SER A 340 -10.05 -22.77 6.49
C SER A 340 -10.73 -24.11 6.72
N SER A 341 -12.05 -24.12 6.74
CA SER A 341 -12.83 -25.37 6.84
C SER A 341 -13.01 -26.07 5.48
N ALA A 342 -12.80 -25.34 4.38
CA ALA A 342 -12.88 -25.93 3.02
C ALA A 342 -11.67 -26.82 2.70
N SER A 343 -10.53 -26.44 3.21
CA SER A 343 -9.30 -27.26 3.23
C SER A 343 -8.90 -27.27 4.71
N PRO A 344 -9.14 -28.36 5.45
CA PRO A 344 -8.95 -28.35 6.91
C PRO A 344 -7.48 -28.28 7.28
N VAL A 345 -6.85 -27.19 6.85
CA VAL A 345 -5.47 -26.81 7.14
C VAL A 345 -5.51 -25.52 7.93
N SER A 346 -4.88 -25.52 9.09
CA SER A 346 -4.59 -24.32 9.86
C SER A 346 -3.09 -24.04 9.83
N THR A 347 -2.70 -22.78 9.65
CA THR A 347 -1.31 -22.37 9.71
C THR A 347 -1.14 -21.23 10.68
N LEU A 348 -0.14 -21.31 11.56
CA LEU A 348 0.32 -20.22 12.39
C LEU A 348 1.81 -20.03 12.14
N ASN A 349 2.19 -18.91 11.58
CA ASN A 349 3.58 -18.50 11.46
C ASN A 349 3.86 -17.31 12.36
N SER A 350 4.88 -17.36 13.19
CA SER A 350 5.27 -16.27 14.08
C SER A 350 6.77 -16.03 13.99
N GLN A 351 7.14 -14.81 13.65
CA GLN A 351 8.51 -14.35 13.49
C GLN A 351 8.85 -13.31 14.54
N PHE A 352 9.82 -13.59 15.36
CA PHE A 352 10.42 -12.63 16.29
C PHE A 352 11.82 -12.28 15.83
N ALA A 353 12.15 -11.00 15.79
CA ALA A 353 13.54 -10.58 15.61
C ALA A 353 13.90 -9.46 16.58
N HIS A 354 15.11 -9.55 17.10
CA HIS A 354 15.74 -8.49 17.87
C HIS A 354 17.12 -8.19 17.28
N LEU A 355 17.28 -6.96 16.81
CA LEU A 355 18.55 -6.44 16.31
C LEU A 355 19.12 -5.49 17.34
N GLN A 356 20.41 -5.69 17.69
CA GLN A 356 21.17 -4.85 18.61
C GLN A 356 22.44 -4.34 17.94
N SER A 357 22.64 -3.04 17.93
CA SER A 357 23.91 -2.42 17.53
C SER A 357 24.77 -2.17 18.77
N PHE A 358 26.01 -2.65 18.75
CA PHE A 358 27.04 -2.41 19.77
C PHE A 358 28.05 -1.37 19.29
N GLY A 359 27.56 -0.32 18.64
CA GLY A 359 28.35 0.73 18.01
C GLY A 359 28.41 0.59 16.49
N PRO A 360 29.25 1.38 15.79
CA PRO A 360 29.24 1.46 14.34
C PRO A 360 29.76 0.22 13.61
N ARG A 361 30.43 -0.68 14.32
CA ARG A 361 31.13 -1.82 13.71
C ARG A 361 30.57 -3.19 14.06
N LEU A 362 29.80 -3.31 15.13
CA LEU A 362 29.30 -4.60 15.60
C LEU A 362 27.80 -4.59 15.79
N GLY A 363 27.12 -5.57 15.21
CA GLY A 363 25.69 -5.82 15.38
C GLY A 363 25.39 -7.28 15.64
N ALA A 364 24.36 -7.54 16.39
CA ALA A 364 23.81 -8.87 16.61
C ALA A 364 22.31 -8.90 16.29
N GLU A 365 21.86 -10.05 15.82
CA GLU A 365 20.47 -10.33 15.54
C GLU A 365 20.10 -11.70 16.11
N VAL A 366 19.00 -11.74 16.86
CA VAL A 366 18.34 -12.97 17.25
C VAL A 366 17.04 -13.05 16.48
N PHE A 367 16.84 -14.10 15.73
CA PHE A 367 15.63 -14.37 14.95
C PHE A 367 15.05 -15.71 15.37
N LEU A 368 13.76 -15.74 15.64
CA LEU A 368 13.01 -16.95 15.94
C LEU A 368 11.85 -17.04 14.95
N ASN A 369 11.73 -18.13 14.22
CA ASN A 369 10.56 -18.43 13.40
C ASN A 369 9.85 -19.65 13.97
N TYR A 370 8.61 -19.47 14.37
CA TYR A 370 7.73 -20.55 14.81
C TYR A 370 6.72 -20.81 13.71
N ASP A 371 6.67 -22.03 13.24
CA ASP A 371 5.75 -22.54 12.25
C ASP A 371 4.88 -23.64 12.86
N GLN A 372 3.57 -23.52 12.67
CA GLN A 372 2.61 -24.55 13.01
C GLN A 372 1.72 -24.81 11.80
N ILE A 373 1.61 -26.05 11.40
CA ILE A 373 0.70 -26.51 10.36
C ILE A 373 -0.16 -27.61 10.97
N GLY A 374 -1.48 -27.35 11.04
CA GLY A 374 -2.48 -28.33 11.45
C GLY A 374 -3.21 -28.88 10.24
N ASP A 375 -3.37 -30.19 10.17
CA ASP A 375 -4.18 -30.88 9.18
C ASP A 375 -5.03 -31.97 9.86
N PRO A 376 -5.93 -32.70 9.15
CA PRO A 376 -6.73 -33.77 9.76
C PRO A 376 -5.93 -34.93 10.32
N THR A 377 -4.63 -35.04 10.04
CA THR A 377 -3.76 -36.14 10.50
C THR A 377 -2.99 -35.76 11.77
N GLY A 378 -2.79 -34.46 12.02
CA GLY A 378 -2.06 -33.97 13.18
C GLY A 378 -1.69 -32.50 13.12
N VAL A 379 -0.87 -32.08 14.05
CA VAL A 379 -0.30 -30.74 14.13
C VAL A 379 1.22 -30.87 14.11
N ASP A 380 1.86 -30.20 13.16
CA ASP A 380 3.32 -30.09 13.01
C ASP A 380 3.73 -28.72 13.58
N GLN A 381 4.71 -28.71 14.49
CA GLN A 381 5.17 -27.51 15.20
C GLN A 381 6.69 -27.43 15.18
N GLU A 382 7.20 -26.35 14.65
CA GLU A 382 8.62 -26.12 14.52
C GLU A 382 9.05 -24.76 15.06
N LEU A 383 10.22 -24.71 15.68
CA LEU A 383 10.89 -23.46 16.02
C LEU A 383 12.29 -23.45 15.38
N LEU A 384 12.55 -22.40 14.60
CA LEU A 384 13.82 -22.19 13.90
C LEU A 384 14.54 -20.96 14.49
N PRO A 385 15.35 -21.13 15.54
CA PRO A 385 16.19 -20.08 16.09
C PRO A 385 17.40 -19.81 15.20
N ARG A 386 17.70 -18.51 15.00
CA ARG A 386 18.90 -18.04 14.30
C ARG A 386 19.56 -16.93 15.08
N ILE A 387 20.87 -16.99 15.19
CA ILE A 387 21.70 -15.91 15.72
C ILE A 387 22.64 -15.45 14.61
N THR A 388 22.73 -14.15 14.38
CA THR A 388 23.64 -13.55 13.41
C THR A 388 24.47 -12.49 14.09
N LEU A 389 25.79 -12.59 13.98
CA LEU A 389 26.72 -11.54 14.38
C LEU A 389 27.34 -10.92 13.13
N ARG A 390 27.35 -9.59 13.04
CA ARG A 390 27.89 -8.86 11.90
C ARG A 390 28.97 -7.89 12.39
N TYR A 391 30.12 -7.94 11.76
CA TYR A 391 31.23 -7.02 11.98
C TYR A 391 31.54 -6.26 10.69
N PHE A 392 31.72 -4.95 10.80
CA PHE A 392 32.06 -4.06 9.71
C PHE A 392 33.37 -3.31 10.08
N GLY A 393 34.48 -3.69 9.50
CA GLY A 393 35.77 -3.03 9.65
C GLY A 393 36.16 -2.26 8.39
N ASP A 394 37.30 -1.57 8.47
CA ASP A 394 37.87 -0.84 7.34
C ASP A 394 38.38 -1.86 6.29
N GLY A 395 37.62 -2.03 5.20
CA GLY A 395 37.97 -2.96 4.12
C GLY A 395 37.60 -4.43 4.35
N VAL A 396 37.03 -4.80 5.50
CA VAL A 396 36.63 -6.19 5.80
C VAL A 396 35.29 -6.19 6.54
N ALA A 397 34.42 -7.09 6.13
CA ALA A 397 33.18 -7.41 6.84
C ALA A 397 33.17 -8.91 7.19
N ALA A 398 32.64 -9.26 8.35
CA ALA A 398 32.45 -10.64 8.77
C ALA A 398 31.04 -10.89 9.25
N THR A 399 30.47 -12.01 8.88
CA THR A 399 29.14 -12.45 9.34
C THR A 399 29.26 -13.88 9.87
N LEU A 400 28.84 -14.08 11.11
CA LEU A 400 28.70 -15.38 11.74
C LEU A 400 27.21 -15.66 11.91
N VAL A 401 26.75 -16.79 11.38
CA VAL A 401 25.37 -17.26 11.48
C VAL A 401 25.35 -18.62 12.13
N THR A 402 24.44 -18.81 13.07
CA THR A 402 24.07 -20.14 13.54
C THR A 402 22.55 -20.25 13.56
N ASP A 403 22.02 -21.31 12.99
CA ASP A 403 20.61 -21.64 13.02
C ASP A 403 20.43 -23.16 13.17
N THR A 404 19.31 -23.52 13.79
CA THR A 404 18.94 -24.91 14.00
C THR A 404 17.43 -25.06 13.95
N ARG A 405 16.94 -26.28 13.86
CA ARG A 405 15.52 -26.61 13.95
C ARG A 405 15.23 -27.33 15.26
N TRP A 406 14.18 -26.91 15.92
CA TRP A 406 13.60 -27.60 17.07
C TRP A 406 12.22 -28.08 16.70
N ASP A 407 12.07 -29.39 16.61
CA ASP A 407 10.79 -30.07 16.52
C ASP A 407 10.14 -30.05 17.92
N LEU A 408 8.92 -29.48 18.01
CA LEU A 408 8.25 -29.25 19.27
C LEU A 408 7.12 -30.26 19.56
N ASP A 409 6.65 -30.97 18.56
CA ASP A 409 5.55 -31.92 18.70
C ASP A 409 6.01 -33.38 18.83
N GLY A 410 7.24 -33.71 18.40
CA GLY A 410 7.84 -35.04 18.53
C GLY A 410 7.10 -36.14 17.79
N THR A 411 6.19 -35.78 16.90
CA THR A 411 5.46 -36.72 16.06
C THR A 411 6.19 -36.88 14.73
N HIS A 412 6.51 -38.12 14.36
CA HIS A 412 6.98 -38.47 13.02
C HIS A 412 5.74 -38.57 12.11
N SER A 413 5.05 -37.44 11.89
CA SER A 413 3.98 -37.38 10.91
C SER A 413 4.58 -37.25 9.51
N THR A 414 3.78 -37.55 8.49
CA THR A 414 4.16 -37.29 7.08
C THR A 414 4.43 -35.80 6.82
N ALA A 415 4.07 -34.91 7.75
CA ALA A 415 4.37 -33.49 7.74
C ALA A 415 5.84 -33.18 8.10
N ASP A 416 6.55 -34.09 8.79
CA ASP A 416 7.99 -33.98 9.03
C ASP A 416 8.86 -34.23 7.79
N ASP A 417 8.26 -34.59 6.68
CA ASP A 417 8.95 -34.78 5.40
C ASP A 417 9.36 -33.42 4.78
N LYS A 418 10.11 -32.62 5.53
CA LYS A 418 10.65 -31.33 5.07
C LYS A 418 12.15 -31.40 4.85
N TYR A 419 12.59 -30.67 3.86
CA TYR A 419 14.00 -30.38 3.65
C TYR A 419 14.45 -29.30 4.66
N ILE A 420 15.54 -29.59 5.40
CA ILE A 420 16.07 -28.71 6.44
C ILE A 420 17.55 -28.52 6.27
N LEU A 421 18.02 -27.30 6.37
CA LEU A 421 19.41 -26.91 6.41
C LEU A 421 19.68 -26.13 7.70
N GLU A 422 20.63 -26.65 8.50
CA GLU A 422 21.13 -26.02 9.71
C GLU A 422 22.57 -25.54 9.52
N ARG A 423 22.90 -24.35 10.05
CA ARG A 423 24.24 -23.77 10.08
C ARG A 423 24.81 -23.86 11.49
N LEU A 424 25.88 -24.63 11.71
CA LEU A 424 26.35 -25.00 13.03
C LEU A 424 27.87 -24.76 13.30
N PRO A 425 28.42 -23.53 13.19
CA PRO A 425 27.97 -22.29 12.57
C PRO A 425 28.47 -22.10 11.13
N GLU A 426 28.13 -20.98 10.51
CA GLU A 426 28.70 -20.48 9.25
C GLU A 426 29.34 -19.10 9.45
N LEU A 427 30.63 -18.96 9.19
CA LEU A 427 31.40 -17.72 9.20
C LEU A 427 31.75 -17.33 7.76
N ASN A 428 31.35 -16.13 7.34
CA ASN A 428 31.74 -15.55 6.07
C ASN A 428 32.53 -14.24 6.32
N VAL A 429 33.73 -14.18 5.73
CA VAL A 429 34.58 -12.99 5.76
C VAL A 429 34.69 -12.44 4.35
N THR A 430 34.26 -11.20 4.16
CA THR A 430 34.25 -10.47 2.89
C THR A 430 35.27 -9.36 2.91
N VAL A 431 36.18 -9.35 1.95
CA VAL A 431 37.06 -8.20 1.68
C VAL A 431 36.29 -7.22 0.81
N SER A 432 36.29 -5.94 1.21
CA SER A 432 35.61 -4.89 0.42
C SER A 432 36.21 -4.78 -0.98
N PRO A 433 35.43 -4.37 -1.99
CA PRO A 433 35.94 -4.24 -3.35
C PRO A 433 37.14 -3.28 -3.41
N PHE A 434 38.21 -3.73 -3.99
CA PHE A 434 39.40 -2.94 -4.26
C PHE A 434 39.71 -2.85 -5.74
N ARG A 435 40.23 -1.72 -6.18
CA ARG A 435 40.57 -1.49 -7.59
C ARG A 435 41.82 -2.28 -7.98
N ILE A 436 41.79 -2.92 -9.13
CA ILE A 436 42.95 -3.66 -9.67
C ILE A 436 43.87 -2.69 -10.44
N GLY A 437 44.91 -2.19 -9.78
CA GLY A 437 45.83 -1.21 -10.36
C GLY A 437 45.10 0.04 -10.86
N GLU A 438 45.44 0.49 -12.07
CA GLU A 438 44.79 1.64 -12.73
C GLU A 438 43.60 1.24 -13.63
N THR A 439 43.26 -0.06 -13.69
CA THR A 439 42.17 -0.56 -14.52
C THR A 439 40.78 -0.13 -13.99
N PRO A 440 39.73 -0.16 -14.81
CA PRO A 440 38.36 0.07 -14.35
C PRO A 440 37.74 -1.15 -13.64
N LEU A 441 38.59 -2.13 -13.24
CA LEU A 441 38.15 -3.38 -12.61
C LEU A 441 38.31 -3.32 -11.10
N TYR A 442 37.35 -3.92 -10.41
CA TYR A 442 37.32 -4.08 -8.96
C TYR A 442 37.24 -5.58 -8.62
N ALA A 443 38.05 -6.01 -7.68
CA ALA A 443 38.03 -7.35 -7.15
C ALA A 443 37.46 -7.35 -5.73
N GLN A 444 36.67 -8.37 -5.42
CA GLN A 444 36.13 -8.66 -4.10
C GLN A 444 36.42 -10.15 -3.80
N ALA A 445 36.83 -10.45 -2.56
CA ALA A 445 37.03 -11.83 -2.11
C ALA A 445 36.12 -12.15 -0.93
N VAL A 446 35.63 -13.37 -0.87
CA VAL A 446 34.87 -13.93 0.25
C VAL A 446 35.49 -15.28 0.64
N VAL A 447 35.71 -15.50 1.93
CA VAL A 447 36.12 -16.78 2.50
C VAL A 447 35.04 -17.19 3.49
N GLY A 448 34.53 -18.42 3.33
CA GLY A 448 33.53 -19.04 4.16
C GLY A 448 34.08 -20.28 4.90
N LEU A 449 33.70 -20.43 6.14
CA LEU A 449 33.93 -21.58 6.99
C LEU A 449 32.59 -21.98 7.60
N ALA A 450 32.13 -23.20 7.37
CA ALA A 450 30.85 -23.63 7.88
C ALA A 450 30.80 -25.08 8.27
N GLN A 451 30.00 -25.40 9.26
CA GLN A 451 29.48 -26.74 9.54
C GLN A 451 28.00 -26.73 9.22
N PHE A 452 27.57 -27.62 8.34
CA PHE A 452 26.17 -27.78 7.96
C PHE A 452 25.64 -29.13 8.38
N ARG A 453 24.36 -29.14 8.76
CA ARG A 453 23.55 -30.34 8.85
C ARG A 453 22.39 -30.20 7.89
N GLU A 454 22.29 -31.13 6.95
CA GLU A 454 21.23 -31.16 5.94
C GLU A 454 20.39 -32.43 6.16
N THR A 455 19.09 -32.20 6.38
CA THR A 455 18.10 -33.28 6.49
C THR A 455 17.28 -33.33 5.23
N THR A 456 17.22 -34.44 4.57
CA THR A 456 16.43 -34.64 3.35
C THR A 456 15.21 -35.50 3.64
N PRO A 457 14.02 -35.15 3.13
CA PRO A 457 12.78 -35.87 3.38
C PRO A 457 12.70 -37.20 2.62
N GLY A 458 11.78 -38.06 3.06
CA GLY A 458 11.36 -39.27 2.38
C GLY A 458 12.07 -40.56 2.80
N PRO A 459 11.60 -41.71 2.33
CA PRO A 459 12.06 -43.03 2.77
C PRO A 459 13.54 -43.35 2.41
N THR A 460 14.11 -42.57 1.49
CA THR A 460 15.56 -42.63 1.13
C THR A 460 16.30 -41.41 1.66
N GLY A 461 15.61 -40.55 2.41
CA GLY A 461 16.20 -39.39 3.04
C GLY A 461 17.17 -39.73 4.15
N GLY A 462 18.00 -38.77 4.52
CA GLY A 462 18.99 -38.93 5.55
C GLY A 462 19.50 -37.60 6.09
N VAL A 463 20.31 -37.71 7.13
CA VAL A 463 20.99 -36.55 7.71
C VAL A 463 22.45 -36.59 7.26
N LEU A 464 22.87 -35.50 6.61
CA LEU A 464 24.26 -35.24 6.26
C LEU A 464 24.82 -34.15 7.15
N ASP A 465 25.91 -34.48 7.87
CA ASP A 465 26.63 -33.54 8.73
C ASP A 465 28.04 -33.38 8.18
N ALA A 466 28.37 -32.21 7.62
CA ALA A 466 29.69 -31.98 7.02
C ALA A 466 30.12 -30.50 7.08
N GLY A 467 31.43 -30.31 7.19
CA GLY A 467 32.06 -29.02 7.11
C GLY A 467 32.33 -28.57 5.67
N ARG A 468 32.30 -27.26 5.44
CA ARG A 468 32.65 -26.64 4.15
C ARG A 468 33.61 -25.47 4.36
N VAL A 469 34.64 -25.43 3.52
CA VAL A 469 35.50 -24.26 3.34
C VAL A 469 35.27 -23.70 1.95
N ASP A 470 34.96 -22.41 1.86
CA ASP A 470 34.72 -21.70 0.61
C ASP A 470 35.77 -20.62 0.38
N ALA A 471 36.20 -20.45 -0.86
CA ALA A 471 36.92 -19.28 -1.32
C ALA A 471 36.28 -18.76 -2.62
N GLN A 472 35.86 -17.55 -2.64
CA GLN A 472 35.23 -16.90 -3.82
C GLN A 472 35.95 -15.60 -4.15
N VAL A 473 36.18 -15.36 -5.42
CA VAL A 473 36.65 -14.07 -5.97
C VAL A 473 35.66 -13.62 -7.03
N THR A 474 35.28 -12.38 -6.96
CA THR A 474 34.45 -11.71 -7.98
C THR A 474 35.23 -10.53 -8.53
N VAL A 475 35.33 -10.43 -9.85
CA VAL A 475 35.89 -9.27 -10.54
C VAL A 475 34.80 -8.62 -11.37
N SER A 476 34.61 -7.32 -11.20
CA SER A 476 33.61 -6.56 -11.96
C SER A 476 34.17 -5.22 -12.38
N GLY A 477 33.65 -4.72 -13.48
CA GLY A 477 34.03 -3.39 -13.95
C GLY A 477 33.17 -2.92 -15.08
N PHE A 478 33.29 -1.63 -15.36
CA PHE A 478 32.54 -0.96 -16.37
C PHE A 478 33.45 0.06 -17.07
N THR A 479 33.38 0.13 -18.41
CA THR A 479 34.16 1.08 -19.19
C THR A 479 33.44 1.49 -20.46
N ALA A 480 33.75 2.68 -20.96
CA ALA A 480 33.29 3.10 -22.27
C ALA A 480 34.16 2.44 -23.38
N LEU A 481 33.51 1.88 -24.39
CA LEU A 481 34.15 1.25 -25.54
C LEU A 481 33.34 1.47 -26.81
N ALA A 482 33.98 1.90 -27.88
CA ALA A 482 33.41 2.04 -29.23
C ALA A 482 32.06 2.79 -29.26
N GLY A 483 31.96 3.89 -28.48
CA GLY A 483 30.74 4.71 -28.39
C GLY A 483 29.57 4.08 -27.60
N GLY A 484 29.83 3.00 -26.95
CA GLY A 484 28.91 2.34 -25.98
C GLY A 484 29.58 2.09 -24.64
N SER A 485 28.97 1.26 -23.83
CA SER A 485 29.44 0.83 -22.54
C SER A 485 29.62 -0.67 -22.49
N VAL A 486 30.74 -1.12 -21.93
CA VAL A 486 31.01 -2.55 -21.64
C VAL A 486 31.00 -2.74 -20.15
N GLY A 487 30.15 -3.65 -19.67
CA GLY A 487 30.13 -4.16 -18.31
C GLY A 487 30.67 -5.59 -18.27
N MET A 488 31.49 -5.91 -17.28
CA MET A 488 31.99 -7.26 -17.04
C MET A 488 31.81 -7.60 -15.57
N ARG A 489 31.34 -8.81 -15.32
CA ARG A 489 31.36 -9.43 -14.00
C ARG A 489 31.73 -10.91 -14.16
N THR A 490 32.80 -11.32 -13.49
CA THR A 490 33.21 -12.70 -13.46
C THR A 490 33.45 -13.16 -12.01
N PHE A 491 33.25 -14.41 -11.75
CA PHE A 491 33.43 -14.99 -10.42
C PHE A 491 34.04 -16.38 -10.54
N ALA A 492 34.78 -16.75 -9.51
CA ALA A 492 35.23 -18.11 -9.29
C ALA A 492 35.07 -18.42 -7.80
N ARG A 493 34.44 -19.56 -7.51
CA ARG A 493 34.25 -20.10 -6.16
C ARG A 493 34.78 -21.53 -6.11
N GLN A 494 35.59 -21.81 -5.12
CA GLN A 494 36.08 -23.15 -4.82
C GLN A 494 35.57 -23.53 -3.42
N SER A 495 34.91 -24.70 -3.33
CA SER A 495 34.42 -25.28 -2.09
C SER A 495 35.10 -26.60 -1.84
N TRP A 496 35.51 -26.86 -0.60
CA TRP A 496 36.04 -28.12 -0.10
C TRP A 496 35.18 -28.61 1.06
N TYR A 497 34.88 -29.90 1.07
CA TYR A 497 34.02 -30.53 2.07
C TYR A 497 34.78 -31.55 2.91
N THR A 498 34.39 -31.71 4.16
CA THR A 498 35.00 -32.70 5.06
C THR A 498 34.70 -34.14 4.65
N THR A 499 33.74 -34.37 3.75
CA THR A 499 33.47 -35.67 3.10
C THR A 499 34.56 -36.10 2.13
N GLY A 500 35.49 -35.20 1.76
CA GLY A 500 36.50 -35.41 0.75
C GLY A 500 36.11 -34.93 -0.65
N ASP A 501 34.86 -34.47 -0.81
CA ASP A 501 34.37 -33.86 -2.03
C ASP A 501 34.93 -32.46 -2.23
N ALA A 502 34.95 -31.99 -3.48
CA ALA A 502 35.28 -30.62 -3.81
C ALA A 502 34.50 -30.19 -5.03
N ARG A 503 34.16 -28.87 -5.06
CA ARG A 503 33.41 -28.24 -6.15
C ARG A 503 33.99 -26.90 -6.52
N ALA A 504 34.23 -26.70 -7.81
CA ALA A 504 34.50 -25.39 -8.38
C ALA A 504 33.28 -24.88 -9.15
N PHE A 505 32.91 -23.66 -8.93
CA PHE A 505 31.84 -22.96 -9.63
C PHE A 505 32.36 -21.62 -10.13
N TYR A 506 32.39 -21.43 -11.44
CA TYR A 506 32.91 -20.22 -12.04
C TYR A 506 32.10 -19.81 -13.25
N GLY A 507 32.17 -18.54 -13.57
CA GLY A 507 31.43 -17.99 -14.68
C GLY A 507 31.51 -16.47 -14.73
N GLY A 508 30.69 -15.91 -15.57
CA GLY A 508 30.61 -14.46 -15.69
C GLY A 508 29.59 -14.00 -16.70
N ARG A 509 29.41 -12.71 -16.71
CA ARG A 509 28.61 -11.97 -17.67
C ARG A 509 29.44 -10.86 -18.30
N LEU A 510 29.39 -10.77 -19.61
CA LEU A 510 29.88 -9.66 -20.40
C LEU A 510 28.67 -9.02 -21.07
N GLU A 511 28.52 -7.72 -20.91
CA GLU A 511 27.45 -6.97 -21.53
C GLU A 511 27.98 -5.75 -22.28
N TYR A 512 27.34 -5.44 -23.39
CA TYR A 512 27.60 -4.24 -24.19
C TYR A 512 26.29 -3.53 -24.44
N ALA A 513 26.25 -2.23 -24.16
CA ALA A 513 25.10 -1.39 -24.44
C ALA A 513 25.54 -0.14 -25.20
N ARG A 514 24.82 0.23 -26.24
CA ARG A 514 25.11 1.39 -27.05
C ARG A 514 23.82 2.07 -27.52
N SER A 515 23.85 3.41 -27.49
CA SER A 515 22.90 4.22 -28.24
C SER A 515 23.45 4.38 -29.69
N ILE A 516 22.69 3.89 -30.66
CA ILE A 516 23.08 3.87 -32.07
C ILE A 516 22.72 5.21 -32.76
N GLY A 517 22.04 6.11 -32.04
CA GLY A 517 21.50 7.38 -32.54
C GLY A 517 20.03 7.25 -32.97
N ALA A 518 19.41 8.40 -33.28
CA ALA A 518 17.98 8.48 -33.63
C ALA A 518 17.01 7.75 -32.70
N GLY A 519 17.33 7.69 -31.40
CA GLY A 519 16.49 7.04 -30.37
C GLY A 519 16.58 5.51 -30.32
N VAL A 520 17.61 4.91 -30.94
CA VAL A 520 17.81 3.45 -30.88
C VAL A 520 18.89 3.11 -29.87
N ASP A 521 18.51 2.30 -28.85
CA ASP A 521 19.42 1.69 -27.88
C ASP A 521 19.46 0.18 -28.10
N ALA A 522 20.66 -0.37 -28.19
CA ALA A 522 20.88 -1.81 -28.32
C ALA A 522 21.76 -2.32 -27.18
N GLY A 523 21.35 -3.42 -26.58
CA GLY A 523 22.07 -4.14 -25.55
C GLY A 523 22.28 -5.60 -25.97
N PHE A 524 23.43 -6.13 -25.62
CA PHE A 524 23.81 -7.51 -25.86
C PHE A 524 24.55 -8.04 -24.64
N GLY A 525 24.17 -9.21 -24.15
CA GLY A 525 24.78 -9.86 -23.01
C GLY A 525 25.18 -11.30 -23.32
N TYR A 526 26.32 -11.74 -22.82
CA TYR A 526 26.70 -13.14 -22.79
C TYR A 526 26.98 -13.57 -21.37
N THR A 527 26.25 -14.60 -20.93
CA THR A 527 26.39 -15.19 -19.59
C THR A 527 26.84 -16.63 -19.72
N THR A 528 27.89 -16.97 -19.00
CA THR A 528 28.34 -18.36 -18.90
C THR A 528 28.65 -18.71 -17.47
N GLN A 529 28.37 -19.96 -17.10
CA GLN A 529 28.79 -20.55 -15.83
C GLN A 529 29.01 -22.06 -15.98
N THR A 530 29.90 -22.57 -15.19
CA THR A 530 30.26 -24.01 -15.21
C THR A 530 30.53 -24.48 -13.79
N THR A 531 30.07 -25.67 -13.49
CA THR A 531 30.36 -26.37 -12.23
C THR A 531 31.23 -27.59 -12.51
N ILE A 532 32.32 -27.74 -11.78
CA ILE A 532 33.22 -28.90 -11.84
C ILE A 532 33.27 -29.52 -10.43
N GLY A 533 33.21 -30.86 -10.35
CA GLY A 533 33.15 -31.58 -9.10
C GLY A 533 31.73 -31.63 -8.53
N VAL A 534 31.59 -32.08 -7.30
CA VAL A 534 30.32 -32.36 -6.66
C VAL A 534 30.23 -31.69 -5.29
N SER A 535 29.04 -31.34 -4.88
CA SER A 535 28.72 -31.03 -3.49
C SER A 535 28.01 -32.22 -2.87
N PRO A 536 28.31 -32.56 -1.63
CA PRO A 536 27.55 -33.58 -0.91
C PRO A 536 26.17 -33.05 -0.51
N PHE A 537 25.97 -31.73 -0.45
CA PHE A 537 24.74 -31.07 -0.03
C PHE A 537 23.84 -30.75 -1.21
N ILE A 538 22.52 -30.94 -1.04
CA ILE A 538 21.51 -30.60 -2.05
C ILE A 538 21.41 -29.11 -2.22
N PHE A 539 21.38 -28.33 -1.11
CA PHE A 539 21.27 -26.86 -1.17
C PHE A 539 22.40 -26.22 -1.96
N ASP A 540 23.52 -26.87 -2.04
CA ASP A 540 24.72 -26.37 -2.69
C ASP A 540 24.91 -26.96 -4.12
N GLN A 541 23.99 -27.83 -4.57
CA GLN A 541 23.95 -28.32 -5.95
C GLN A 541 23.36 -27.23 -6.85
N ILE A 542 24.24 -26.45 -7.47
CA ILE A 542 23.86 -25.47 -8.48
C ILE A 542 23.67 -26.21 -9.81
N ALA A 543 22.53 -25.94 -10.45
CA ALA A 543 22.23 -26.50 -11.77
C ALA A 543 23.35 -26.20 -12.75
N GLY A 544 23.83 -27.24 -13.36
CA GLY A 544 24.70 -27.41 -14.49
C GLY A 544 25.48 -26.27 -15.11
N THR A 545 25.95 -26.49 -16.29
CA THR A 545 26.55 -25.44 -17.15
C THR A 545 25.44 -24.53 -17.72
N LEU A 546 25.66 -23.26 -17.70
CA LEU A 546 24.79 -22.24 -18.38
C LEU A 546 25.63 -21.57 -19.45
N SER A 547 25.08 -21.40 -20.61
CA SER A 547 25.71 -20.61 -21.69
C SER A 547 24.60 -19.97 -22.51
N LEU A 548 24.33 -18.69 -22.25
CA LEU A 548 23.26 -17.96 -22.93
C LEU A 548 23.75 -16.63 -23.48
N VAL A 549 23.15 -16.22 -24.57
CA VAL A 549 23.25 -14.88 -25.12
C VAL A 549 21.88 -14.23 -25.04
N ASP A 550 21.84 -13.02 -24.54
CA ASP A 550 20.63 -12.20 -24.52
C ASP A 550 20.85 -10.92 -25.34
N ALA A 551 19.76 -10.45 -25.92
CA ALA A 551 19.76 -9.21 -26.68
C ALA A 551 18.51 -8.39 -26.35
N GLN A 552 18.69 -7.09 -26.31
CA GLN A 552 17.60 -6.12 -26.16
C GLN A 552 17.80 -5.00 -27.20
N ILE A 553 16.71 -4.63 -27.83
CA ILE A 553 16.65 -3.43 -28.66
C ILE A 553 15.50 -2.56 -28.19
N THR A 554 15.75 -1.27 -28.04
CA THR A 554 14.75 -0.28 -27.70
C THR A 554 14.84 0.85 -28.70
N TYR A 555 13.71 1.19 -29.31
CA TYR A 555 13.57 2.40 -30.11
C TYR A 555 12.62 3.34 -29.37
N HIS A 556 13.04 4.58 -29.15
CA HIS A 556 12.23 5.56 -28.48
C HIS A 556 12.29 6.92 -29.19
N THR A 557 11.12 7.53 -29.27
CA THR A 557 10.91 8.92 -29.63
C THR A 557 10.15 9.61 -28.50
N GLN A 558 9.70 10.85 -28.70
CA GLN A 558 8.81 11.51 -27.74
C GLN A 558 7.48 10.77 -27.59
N ASP A 559 6.99 10.13 -28.66
CA ASP A 559 5.64 9.56 -28.74
C ASP A 559 5.61 8.03 -28.84
N LEU A 560 6.75 7.38 -29.09
CA LEU A 560 6.80 5.95 -29.37
C LEU A 560 7.95 5.27 -28.62
N LEU A 561 7.63 4.19 -27.91
CA LEU A 561 8.58 3.24 -27.36
C LEU A 561 8.33 1.87 -28.00
N LEU A 562 9.34 1.32 -28.66
CA LEU A 562 9.37 -0.07 -29.09
C LEU A 562 10.48 -0.78 -28.33
N ARG A 563 10.20 -1.92 -27.74
CA ARG A 563 11.21 -2.75 -27.07
C ARG A 563 11.03 -4.20 -27.49
N ALA A 564 12.14 -4.84 -27.76
CA ALA A 564 12.17 -6.29 -27.95
C ALA A 564 13.33 -6.87 -27.14
N THR A 565 13.07 -7.97 -26.44
CA THR A 565 14.07 -8.70 -25.65
C THR A 565 13.93 -10.18 -25.92
N GLY A 566 15.06 -10.90 -25.94
CA GLY A 566 15.07 -12.34 -26.09
C GLY A 566 16.44 -12.91 -25.74
N PHE A 567 16.53 -14.21 -25.58
CA PHE A 567 17.76 -14.90 -25.33
C PHE A 567 17.83 -16.24 -26.07
N TYR A 568 19.03 -16.74 -26.26
CA TYR A 568 19.30 -18.08 -26.79
C TYR A 568 20.22 -18.82 -25.81
N ASP A 569 19.82 -20.02 -25.43
CA ASP A 569 20.59 -20.89 -24.59
C ASP A 569 21.34 -21.91 -25.47
N PHE A 570 22.66 -21.82 -25.46
CA PHE A 570 23.52 -22.71 -26.23
C PHE A 570 23.55 -24.16 -25.72
N GLN A 571 23.16 -24.37 -24.45
CA GLN A 571 23.18 -25.69 -23.85
C GLN A 571 21.94 -26.51 -24.22
N SER A 572 20.77 -25.91 -24.13
CA SER A 572 19.52 -26.53 -24.57
C SER A 572 19.32 -26.45 -26.09
N GLY A 573 20.01 -25.54 -26.76
CA GLY A 573 19.79 -25.24 -28.17
C GLY A 573 18.47 -24.53 -28.44
N LEU A 574 17.85 -23.93 -27.39
CA LEU A 574 16.52 -23.32 -27.46
C LEU A 574 16.60 -21.81 -27.30
N PHE A 575 15.69 -21.13 -27.97
CA PHE A 575 15.40 -19.72 -27.71
C PHE A 575 14.52 -19.60 -26.48
N GLY A 576 14.75 -18.57 -25.67
CA GLY A 576 13.74 -18.11 -24.73
C GLY A 576 12.66 -17.31 -25.47
N ASP A 577 11.61 -17.03 -24.78
CA ASP A 577 10.52 -16.23 -25.33
C ASP A 577 11.04 -14.84 -25.75
N VAL A 578 10.65 -14.42 -26.94
CA VAL A 578 10.87 -13.05 -27.41
C VAL A 578 9.72 -12.19 -26.92
N ILE A 579 10.03 -11.24 -26.04
CA ILE A 579 9.05 -10.29 -25.50
C ILE A 579 9.13 -8.99 -26.29
N GLY A 580 8.02 -8.63 -26.91
CA GLY A 580 7.84 -7.39 -27.64
C GLY A 580 6.92 -6.43 -26.90
N GLN A 581 7.25 -5.14 -26.90
CA GLN A 581 6.43 -4.08 -26.31
C GLN A 581 6.35 -2.89 -27.25
N VAL A 582 5.18 -2.30 -27.39
CA VAL A 582 4.89 -1.07 -28.12
C VAL A 582 4.11 -0.15 -27.19
N ILE A 583 4.62 1.05 -26.92
CA ILE A 583 3.88 2.10 -26.22
C ILE A 583 3.87 3.31 -27.17
N TYR A 584 2.67 3.75 -27.53
CA TYR A 584 2.47 4.85 -28.45
C TYR A 584 1.63 5.95 -27.80
N LEU A 585 2.22 7.12 -27.65
CA LEU A 585 1.66 8.29 -26.96
C LEU A 585 1.68 9.51 -27.91
N PRO A 586 0.95 9.47 -29.04
CA PRO A 586 1.05 10.51 -30.08
C PRO A 586 0.53 11.87 -29.60
N ARG A 587 -0.31 11.87 -28.56
CA ARG A 587 -0.95 13.04 -27.99
C ARG A 587 -1.24 12.77 -26.50
N PRO A 588 -1.37 13.82 -25.66
CA PRO A 588 -1.71 13.64 -24.25
C PRO A 588 -3.06 12.94 -24.00
N ASP A 589 -3.94 12.94 -25.01
CA ASP A 589 -5.29 12.37 -24.98
C ASP A 589 -5.38 10.95 -25.59
N LEU A 590 -4.27 10.36 -26.03
CA LEU A 590 -4.23 9.02 -26.60
C LEU A 590 -3.00 8.26 -26.14
N SER A 591 -3.22 7.10 -25.52
CA SER A 591 -2.18 6.14 -25.22
C SER A 591 -2.58 4.75 -25.70
N VAL A 592 -1.66 4.09 -26.41
CA VAL A 592 -1.82 2.72 -26.91
C VAL A 592 -0.65 1.88 -26.42
N GLY A 593 -0.94 0.78 -25.75
CA GLY A 593 0.05 -0.20 -25.31
C GLY A 593 -0.25 -1.57 -25.93
N LEU A 594 0.77 -2.21 -26.48
CA LEU A 594 0.74 -3.60 -26.93
C LEU A 594 1.96 -4.32 -26.38
N ALA A 595 1.77 -5.52 -25.86
CA ALA A 595 2.88 -6.38 -25.46
C ALA A 595 2.57 -7.84 -25.87
N GLY A 596 3.59 -8.59 -26.15
CA GLY A 596 3.43 -10.00 -26.50
C GLY A 596 4.66 -10.81 -26.18
N SER A 597 4.44 -12.08 -25.87
CA SER A 597 5.45 -13.10 -25.72
C SER A 597 5.32 -14.09 -26.87
N TYR A 598 6.39 -14.31 -27.59
CA TYR A 598 6.49 -15.24 -28.72
C TYR A 598 7.52 -16.31 -28.42
N ASN A 599 7.14 -17.57 -28.53
CA ASN A 599 8.03 -18.71 -28.39
C ASN A 599 8.56 -19.14 -29.78
N PRO A 600 9.82 -18.84 -30.09
CA PRO A 600 10.41 -19.13 -31.41
C PRO A 600 10.55 -20.65 -31.67
N ASN A 601 10.62 -21.48 -30.62
CA ASN A 601 10.86 -22.91 -30.76
C ASN A 601 9.65 -23.65 -31.31
N VAL A 602 8.45 -23.15 -31.02
CA VAL A 602 7.19 -23.73 -31.50
C VAL A 602 6.47 -22.81 -32.48
N GLY A 603 6.98 -21.59 -32.70
CA GLY A 603 6.39 -20.64 -33.64
C GLY A 603 5.05 -20.06 -33.18
N GLN A 604 4.84 -19.93 -31.88
CA GLN A 604 3.56 -19.55 -31.29
C GLN A 604 3.68 -18.29 -30.44
N LEU A 605 2.63 -17.46 -30.47
CA LEU A 605 2.45 -16.37 -29.50
C LEU A 605 1.86 -16.96 -28.22
N ASP A 606 2.55 -16.83 -27.10
CA ASP A 606 2.09 -17.39 -25.82
C ASP A 606 1.12 -16.45 -25.11
N ARG A 607 1.38 -15.15 -25.20
CA ARG A 607 0.53 -14.13 -24.56
C ARG A 607 0.52 -12.85 -25.41
N VAL A 608 -0.63 -12.21 -25.48
CA VAL A 608 -0.80 -10.90 -26.08
C VAL A 608 -1.59 -10.01 -25.14
N GLU A 609 -1.08 -8.82 -24.87
CA GLU A 609 -1.73 -7.82 -24.04
C GLU A 609 -1.94 -6.55 -24.82
N ALA A 610 -3.10 -5.92 -24.67
CA ALA A 610 -3.43 -4.66 -25.31
C ALA A 610 -4.06 -3.70 -24.30
N ALA A 611 -3.68 -2.43 -24.40
CA ALA A 611 -4.28 -1.35 -23.63
C ALA A 611 -4.49 -0.13 -24.51
N LEU A 612 -5.62 0.54 -24.33
CA LEU A 612 -5.97 1.77 -25.01
C LEU A 612 -6.57 2.74 -23.99
N ASP A 613 -6.08 3.96 -23.96
CA ASP A 613 -6.68 5.06 -23.23
C ASP A 613 -6.87 6.22 -24.22
N LEU A 614 -8.10 6.61 -24.41
CA LEU A 614 -8.48 7.64 -25.39
C LEU A 614 -9.43 8.65 -24.74
N GLN A 615 -8.96 9.88 -24.62
CA GLN A 615 -9.79 11.03 -24.30
C GLN A 615 -10.48 11.50 -25.58
N VAL A 616 -11.70 11.02 -25.84
CA VAL A 616 -12.45 11.33 -27.07
C VAL A 616 -12.82 12.81 -27.14
N SER A 617 -13.13 13.42 -26.00
CA SER A 617 -13.39 14.85 -25.83
C SER A 617 -13.04 15.25 -24.39
N LYS A 618 -13.19 16.52 -24.02
CA LYS A 618 -13.00 16.97 -22.63
C LYS A 618 -13.94 16.23 -21.65
N GLU A 619 -15.09 15.77 -22.13
CA GLU A 619 -16.09 15.09 -21.31
C GLU A 619 -15.99 13.55 -21.39
N TRP A 620 -15.51 12.97 -22.49
CA TRP A 620 -15.59 11.55 -22.74
C TRP A 620 -14.22 10.90 -22.82
N ARG A 621 -14.02 9.86 -22.00
CA ARG A 621 -12.83 9.00 -21.98
C ARG A 621 -13.22 7.55 -22.18
N PHE A 622 -12.51 6.89 -23.06
CA PHE A 622 -12.63 5.48 -23.34
C PHE A 622 -11.35 4.75 -22.92
N GLU A 623 -11.48 3.70 -22.14
CA GLU A 623 -10.36 2.87 -21.70
C GLU A 623 -10.65 1.41 -22.04
N TYR A 624 -9.65 0.74 -22.59
CA TYR A 624 -9.67 -0.70 -22.85
C TYR A 624 -8.38 -1.33 -22.34
N SER A 625 -8.47 -2.50 -21.71
CA SER A 625 -7.32 -3.37 -21.43
C SER A 625 -7.75 -4.82 -21.55
N GLY A 626 -6.89 -5.65 -22.16
CA GLY A 626 -7.16 -7.06 -22.32
C GLY A 626 -5.88 -7.86 -22.46
N ALA A 627 -5.93 -9.13 -22.05
CA ALA A 627 -4.87 -10.09 -22.21
C ALA A 627 -5.45 -11.41 -22.73
N TRP A 628 -4.82 -11.94 -23.75
CA TRP A 628 -5.10 -13.26 -24.31
C TRP A 628 -3.93 -14.20 -24.01
N ASP A 629 -4.24 -15.43 -23.68
CA ASP A 629 -3.28 -16.47 -23.36
C ASP A 629 -3.49 -17.68 -24.27
N SER A 630 -2.43 -18.16 -24.90
CA SER A 630 -2.51 -19.25 -25.86
C SER A 630 -2.65 -20.63 -25.21
N PHE A 631 -2.13 -20.79 -23.99
CA PHE A 631 -2.20 -22.06 -23.28
C PHE A 631 -3.67 -22.39 -22.92
N THR A 632 -4.38 -21.38 -22.43
CA THR A 632 -5.81 -21.50 -22.11
C THR A 632 -6.70 -21.24 -23.34
N GLN A 633 -6.14 -20.74 -24.44
CA GLN A 633 -6.85 -20.27 -25.64
C GLN A 633 -8.00 -19.32 -25.32
N SER A 634 -7.85 -18.51 -24.30
CA SER A 634 -8.88 -17.65 -23.76
C SER A 634 -8.38 -16.23 -23.49
N VAL A 635 -9.33 -15.30 -23.45
CA VAL A 635 -9.09 -13.96 -22.94
C VAL A 635 -9.15 -14.02 -21.42
N ILE A 636 -7.98 -13.91 -20.77
CA ILE A 636 -7.86 -14.01 -19.32
C ILE A 636 -8.29 -12.72 -18.61
N THR A 637 -8.13 -11.57 -19.27
CA THR A 637 -8.64 -10.29 -18.78
C THR A 637 -9.23 -9.51 -19.95
N ASN A 638 -10.35 -8.84 -19.70
CA ASN A 638 -10.97 -7.94 -20.68
C ASN A 638 -11.76 -6.89 -19.90
N ARG A 639 -11.26 -5.67 -19.90
CA ARG A 639 -11.91 -4.52 -19.27
C ARG A 639 -12.16 -3.43 -20.31
N LEU A 640 -13.38 -2.96 -20.36
CA LEU A 640 -13.79 -1.84 -21.19
C LEU A 640 -14.51 -0.82 -20.30
N SER A 641 -14.08 0.42 -20.32
CA SER A 641 -14.65 1.49 -19.53
C SER A 641 -14.94 2.71 -20.38
N LEU A 642 -16.15 3.22 -20.27
CA LEU A 642 -16.55 4.50 -20.86
C LEU A 642 -16.91 5.46 -19.74
N THR A 643 -16.14 6.52 -19.61
CA THR A 643 -16.31 7.54 -18.59
C THR A 643 -16.79 8.83 -19.21
N ARG A 644 -17.82 9.45 -18.60
CA ARG A 644 -18.22 10.81 -18.88
C ARG A 644 -17.96 11.70 -17.68
N THR A 645 -17.25 12.80 -17.90
CA THR A 645 -17.02 13.85 -16.90
C THR A 645 -17.98 14.99 -17.15
N PHE A 646 -18.71 15.39 -16.11
CA PHE A 646 -19.62 16.52 -16.13
C PHE A 646 -18.96 17.70 -15.43
N CYS A 647 -18.78 18.82 -16.16
CA CYS A 647 -18.19 20.07 -15.62
C CYS A 647 -16.93 19.88 -14.76
N GLU A 648 -16.05 18.96 -15.14
CA GLU A 648 -14.76 18.67 -14.49
C GLU A 648 -14.87 18.23 -13.03
N CYS A 649 -16.06 18.14 -12.45
CA CYS A 649 -16.24 17.89 -11.02
C CYS A 649 -16.96 16.57 -10.68
N LEU A 650 -17.75 16.02 -11.58
CA LEU A 650 -18.45 14.74 -11.43
C LEU A 650 -18.12 13.85 -12.61
N ALA A 651 -17.69 12.64 -12.35
CA ALA A 651 -17.50 11.64 -13.40
C ALA A 651 -18.44 10.45 -13.16
N MET A 652 -18.94 9.90 -14.26
CA MET A 652 -19.70 8.65 -14.28
C MET A 652 -19.07 7.71 -15.28
N SER A 653 -18.96 6.43 -14.94
CA SER A 653 -18.48 5.41 -15.86
C SER A 653 -19.39 4.20 -15.95
N VAL A 654 -19.37 3.59 -17.12
CA VAL A 654 -19.86 2.23 -17.36
C VAL A 654 -18.62 1.38 -17.63
N THR A 655 -18.38 0.39 -16.79
CA THR A 655 -17.24 -0.53 -16.92
C THR A 655 -17.74 -1.95 -17.11
N TYR A 656 -17.28 -2.61 -18.18
CA TYR A 656 -17.49 -4.04 -18.41
C TYR A 656 -16.21 -4.81 -18.06
N LEU A 657 -16.34 -5.86 -17.25
CA LEU A 657 -15.27 -6.79 -16.85
C LEU A 657 -15.57 -8.16 -17.46
N GLY A 658 -14.95 -8.47 -18.59
CA GLY A 658 -15.29 -9.67 -19.37
C GLY A 658 -14.94 -10.99 -18.67
N ALA A 659 -13.84 -11.05 -17.90
CA ALA A 659 -13.46 -12.25 -17.16
C ALA A 659 -14.49 -12.66 -16.09
N ARG A 660 -15.28 -11.69 -15.59
CA ARG A 660 -16.35 -11.91 -14.59
C ARG A 660 -17.75 -11.73 -15.16
N GLN A 661 -17.86 -11.33 -16.44
CA GLN A 661 -19.12 -10.95 -17.09
C GLN A 661 -19.92 -9.90 -16.29
N GLU A 662 -19.21 -8.94 -15.70
CA GLU A 662 -19.77 -7.91 -14.83
C GLU A 662 -19.88 -6.57 -15.56
N ILE A 663 -20.96 -5.84 -15.29
CA ILE A 663 -21.14 -4.45 -15.73
C ILE A 663 -21.29 -3.59 -14.47
N TRP A 664 -20.49 -2.53 -14.37
CA TRP A 664 -20.49 -1.60 -13.26
C TRP A 664 -20.89 -0.21 -13.73
N LEU A 665 -21.82 0.41 -13.01
CA LEU A 665 -22.13 1.83 -13.11
C LEU A 665 -21.53 2.52 -11.89
N GLU A 666 -20.62 3.45 -12.11
CA GLU A 666 -19.91 4.15 -11.05
C GLU A 666 -20.08 5.66 -11.24
N ALA A 667 -20.19 6.40 -10.15
CA ALA A 667 -20.13 7.85 -10.16
C ALA A 667 -19.19 8.32 -9.04
N TRP A 668 -18.40 9.34 -9.28
CA TRP A 668 -17.47 9.90 -8.28
C TRP A 668 -17.20 11.38 -8.53
N LEU A 669 -16.76 12.06 -7.47
CA LEU A 669 -16.22 13.41 -7.58
C LEU A 669 -14.80 13.33 -8.12
N THR A 670 -14.50 14.05 -9.20
CA THR A 670 -13.17 14.04 -9.83
C THR A 670 -12.07 14.53 -8.91
N ALA A 671 -12.41 15.45 -8.00
CA ALA A 671 -11.49 15.95 -6.97
C ALA A 671 -11.10 14.90 -5.93
N VAL A 672 -11.85 13.79 -5.80
CA VAL A 672 -11.59 12.71 -4.82
C VAL A 672 -11.49 11.38 -5.58
N PRO A 673 -10.43 11.15 -6.37
CA PRO A 673 -10.33 10.00 -7.27
C PRO A 673 -10.25 8.64 -6.55
N TRP A 674 -9.75 8.58 -5.32
CA TRP A 674 -9.81 7.38 -4.45
C TRP A 674 -11.22 7.09 -3.93
N GLY A 675 -12.15 8.03 -4.07
CA GLY A 675 -13.57 7.81 -3.83
C GLY A 675 -14.27 6.95 -4.89
N ARG A 676 -13.55 6.40 -5.86
CA ARG A 676 -14.04 5.33 -6.76
C ARG A 676 -14.35 4.10 -5.91
N GLY A 677 -15.54 4.09 -5.30
CA GLY A 677 -16.00 2.99 -4.49
C GLY A 677 -16.27 1.77 -5.36
N LYS A 678 -15.31 0.88 -5.44
CA LYS A 678 -15.54 -0.51 -5.84
C LYS A 678 -15.77 -1.33 -4.59
N ILE A 679 -17.00 -1.44 -4.13
CA ILE A 679 -17.38 -2.52 -3.23
C ILE A 679 -17.76 -3.69 -4.14
N GLY A 680 -16.80 -4.56 -4.41
CA GLY A 680 -17.01 -5.84 -5.05
C GLY A 680 -16.85 -6.93 -4.02
N LEU A 681 -17.93 -7.52 -3.53
CA LEU A 681 -17.93 -8.85 -2.94
C LEU A 681 -18.13 -9.83 -4.10
N GLY A 682 -17.08 -10.06 -4.89
CA GLY A 682 -16.98 -11.23 -5.73
C GLY A 682 -16.53 -12.40 -4.87
N ALA A 683 -16.85 -13.63 -5.23
CA ALA A 683 -16.52 -14.88 -4.52
C ALA A 683 -15.00 -15.12 -4.31
N GLN A 684 -14.16 -14.19 -4.68
CA GLN A 684 -12.74 -14.13 -4.35
C GLN A 684 -12.36 -12.67 -4.13
N GLY A 685 -12.24 -12.29 -2.86
CA GLY A 685 -12.01 -10.93 -2.36
C GLY A 685 -10.62 -10.35 -2.66
N THR A 686 -10.22 -10.27 -3.90
CA THR A 686 -9.02 -9.55 -4.33
C THR A 686 -9.37 -8.58 -5.44
N LEU A 687 -9.43 -7.30 -5.08
CA LEU A 687 -9.35 -6.20 -6.04
C LEU A 687 -7.93 -6.20 -6.61
N LEU A 688 -7.72 -6.95 -7.68
CA LEU A 688 -6.58 -6.73 -8.55
C LEU A 688 -6.94 -5.57 -9.47
N PHE A 689 -6.35 -4.40 -9.20
CA PHE A 689 -6.21 -3.37 -10.21
C PHE A 689 -5.20 -3.90 -11.24
N GLU A 690 -5.67 -4.63 -12.21
CA GLU A 690 -4.87 -4.96 -13.38
C GLU A 690 -4.92 -3.78 -14.36
N GLN A 691 -4.28 -2.65 -13.99
CA GLN A 691 -3.76 -1.78 -15.02
C GLN A 691 -2.47 -2.43 -15.52
N PRO A 692 -2.29 -2.54 -16.84
CA PRO A 692 -1.03 -2.98 -17.40
C PRO A 692 0.08 -2.11 -16.81
N TRP A 693 1.05 -2.73 -16.14
CA TRP A 693 2.13 -2.03 -15.41
C TRP A 693 2.94 -1.04 -16.26
N TRP A 694 2.92 -1.17 -17.57
CA TRP A 694 3.57 -0.24 -18.52
C TRP A 694 2.78 1.05 -18.79
N LEU A 695 1.52 1.14 -18.38
CA LEU A 695 0.73 2.37 -18.45
C LEU A 695 0.84 3.22 -17.18
N LEU A 696 1.52 2.75 -16.14
CA LEU A 696 1.83 3.56 -14.97
C LEU A 696 2.84 4.64 -15.39
N PRO A 697 2.58 5.93 -15.12
CA PRO A 697 3.56 6.97 -15.34
C PRO A 697 4.83 6.60 -14.56
N GLN A 698 5.94 6.39 -15.26
CA GLN A 698 7.24 6.25 -14.63
C GLN A 698 7.54 7.60 -13.98
N ARG A 699 7.41 7.66 -12.62
CA ARG A 699 7.82 8.80 -11.81
C ARG A 699 9.33 8.84 -11.66
#